data_6e69184907ed8c9e67a727f4bbb1a57e
#
_entry.id   6e69184907ed8c9e67a727f4bbb1a57e
#
_cell.length_a   1.000
_cell.length_b   1.000
_cell.length_c   1.000
_cell.angle_alpha   90.00
_cell.angle_beta   90.00
_cell.angle_gamma   90.00
#
_symmetry.space_group_name_H-M   'P 1'
#
loop_
_entity.id
_entity.type
_entity.pdbx_description
1 polymer ?
#
loop_
_entity_poly.entity_id
_entity_poly.type
_entity_poly.pdbx_seq_one_letter_code
_entity_poly.pdbx_strand_id
1 'polypeptide(L)'
;MSSGISIGLSGLLTAQSAMQTIGHNIANANTPGYSRQRVGITARTPDANVFGPVGAGVTIDTIMRIKDELLNNQINDFTSFLGDSAVQSDTLKNIEAIYNELSDSSLNGMLGKFFTSFQEVSTSPELVSTRYQLLQDAKNLVTHSFRSLAEQFTNLKVNVSQRIESKVSALNSITSEIAFLNRRINDVELGASNATANDMLDKRDQLITQLSELGDLKIITNTDNSSVDVLFAGTLVVHGSQNEKITSSIAGEGTAKIQGIAAANLTGGALKGLLNMQNTTIPKYMNDIDTLAASFIQQVNNLHSEGVGLSGGFTSLTSTNAVISATGLLSTGNGLPYAPSIKTYTTGTVTSSDNADGTTTVTGSGTSFTGNVKANDWVKLADGNYYKITSVDSNTQLTVSGGYTNAGAVASSITDGTLYVTVTDASNAITKSSISIAADETLTTLSAKVDGITNVNSSVTNGVLTITSDSGYTYNFTNELDKNPGSLGSSVTALSGHYTGSDNDIFTMSVVNNGTGTMGTGNALIRVTDATGKILANLDVGSNYTVGEYLNITDGVSVSFASGAIAVGNDLAIDVTSDPDTSNVLSSLGINTFFTGNDASSIGVAQYIIDDVTRIAAASTSSPGDNTNALRLVALQNQKLTNSSTFNDFLHGSVAQLGIETAERASEKNSFEVLLTNLENRRQEISGVSIEEEMINTIRFQQAFQASAKYITTIKEVSDMLMRI
;
A
#
# COMPACT_ATOMS: atom_id res chain seq x y z
N MET A 1 -23.66 -32.23 -80.53
CA MET A 1 -22.27 -31.77 -80.77
C MET A 1 -21.90 -30.54 -79.93
N SER A 2 -22.81 -29.56 -79.76
CA SER A 2 -22.58 -28.41 -78.87
C SER A 2 -22.35 -28.83 -77.40
N SER A 3 -22.97 -29.89 -76.94
CA SER A 3 -22.81 -30.43 -75.56
C SER A 3 -21.39 -30.96 -75.31
N GLY A 4 -20.75 -31.68 -76.24
CA GLY A 4 -19.38 -32.17 -76.06
C GLY A 4 -18.32 -31.07 -76.00
N ILE A 5 -18.48 -30.02 -76.84
CA ILE A 5 -17.58 -28.85 -76.78
C ILE A 5 -17.80 -28.10 -75.46
N SER A 6 -19.02 -27.95 -74.99
CA SER A 6 -19.31 -27.30 -73.69
C SER A 6 -18.73 -28.07 -72.48
N ILE A 7 -18.74 -29.41 -72.53
CA ILE A 7 -18.07 -30.26 -71.50
C ILE A 7 -16.56 -30.01 -71.49
N GLY A 8 -15.91 -30.08 -72.66
CA GLY A 8 -14.47 -29.82 -72.76
C GLY A 8 -14.10 -28.40 -72.37
N LEU A 9 -14.88 -27.38 -72.75
CA LEU A 9 -14.66 -25.99 -72.36
C LEU A 9 -14.82 -25.77 -70.86
N SER A 10 -15.83 -26.42 -70.25
CA SER A 10 -16.02 -26.34 -68.77
C SER A 10 -14.80 -26.95 -68.03
N GLY A 11 -14.27 -28.07 -68.46
CA GLY A 11 -13.06 -28.66 -67.88
C GLY A 11 -11.83 -27.80 -68.10
N LEU A 12 -11.65 -27.17 -69.25
CA LEU A 12 -10.54 -26.27 -69.55
C LEU A 12 -10.57 -25.02 -68.66
N LEU A 13 -11.72 -24.34 -68.55
CA LEU A 13 -11.91 -23.14 -67.71
C LEU A 13 -11.70 -23.46 -66.22
N THR A 14 -12.19 -24.61 -65.78
CA THR A 14 -12.00 -25.07 -64.38
C THR A 14 -10.51 -25.35 -64.08
N ALA A 15 -9.80 -26.02 -65.00
CA ALA A 15 -8.35 -26.27 -64.83
C ALA A 15 -7.55 -24.95 -64.84
N GLN A 16 -7.92 -23.99 -65.69
CA GLN A 16 -7.28 -22.68 -65.73
C GLN A 16 -7.46 -21.91 -64.44
N SER A 17 -8.69 -21.82 -63.90
CA SER A 17 -8.96 -21.15 -62.66
C SER A 17 -8.27 -21.83 -61.46
N ALA A 18 -8.20 -23.18 -61.45
CA ALA A 18 -7.47 -23.91 -60.45
C ALA A 18 -5.95 -23.58 -60.47
N MET A 19 -5.34 -23.50 -61.66
CA MET A 19 -3.96 -23.06 -61.80
C MET A 19 -3.72 -21.62 -61.38
N GLN A 20 -4.67 -20.71 -61.64
CA GLN A 20 -4.61 -19.33 -61.13
C GLN A 20 -4.65 -19.29 -59.59
N THR A 21 -5.57 -20.04 -58.94
CA THR A 21 -5.64 -20.15 -57.50
C THR A 21 -4.36 -20.73 -56.87
N ILE A 22 -3.78 -21.77 -57.50
CA ILE A 22 -2.50 -22.35 -57.10
C ILE A 22 -1.37 -21.33 -57.19
N GLY A 23 -1.30 -20.58 -58.32
CA GLY A 23 -0.33 -19.50 -58.51
C GLY A 23 -0.46 -18.42 -57.43
N HIS A 24 -1.70 -18.08 -57.07
CA HIS A 24 -2.00 -17.13 -55.99
C HIS A 24 -1.54 -17.69 -54.61
N ASN A 25 -1.79 -18.97 -54.30
CA ASN A 25 -1.28 -19.63 -53.12
C ASN A 25 0.26 -19.59 -53.04
N ILE A 26 0.96 -19.97 -54.08
CA ILE A 26 2.44 -19.97 -54.15
C ILE A 26 2.98 -18.55 -53.94
N ALA A 27 2.38 -17.53 -54.58
CA ALA A 27 2.81 -16.14 -54.44
C ALA A 27 2.67 -15.61 -53.00
N ASN A 28 1.67 -16.11 -52.29
CA ASN A 28 1.35 -15.67 -50.91
C ASN A 28 1.81 -16.68 -49.83
N ALA A 29 2.58 -17.70 -50.16
CA ALA A 29 3.01 -18.73 -49.22
C ALA A 29 3.75 -18.19 -47.98
N ASN A 30 4.43 -17.03 -48.10
CA ASN A 30 5.15 -16.35 -47.03
C ASN A 30 4.40 -15.09 -46.51
N THR A 31 3.17 -14.85 -46.95
CA THR A 31 2.38 -13.70 -46.46
C THR A 31 1.77 -14.05 -45.12
N PRO A 32 2.08 -13.31 -44.03
CA PRO A 32 1.51 -13.57 -42.70
C PRO A 32 -0.02 -13.50 -42.72
N GLY A 33 -0.67 -14.49 -42.12
CA GLY A 33 -2.14 -14.54 -42.01
C GLY A 33 -2.84 -15.05 -43.28
N TYR A 34 -2.13 -15.35 -44.36
CA TYR A 34 -2.70 -15.92 -45.58
C TYR A 34 -3.20 -17.36 -45.35
N SER A 35 -4.40 -17.66 -45.80
CA SER A 35 -5.01 -19.00 -45.76
C SER A 35 -5.02 -19.60 -47.17
N ARG A 36 -4.56 -20.85 -47.31
CA ARG A 36 -4.59 -21.60 -48.54
C ARG A 36 -5.98 -21.63 -49.14
N GLN A 37 -6.11 -21.25 -50.42
CA GLN A 37 -7.36 -21.25 -51.17
C GLN A 37 -7.48 -22.50 -52.02
N ARG A 38 -8.71 -23.04 -52.15
CA ARG A 38 -9.02 -24.20 -52.95
C ARG A 38 -10.25 -23.97 -53.79
N VAL A 39 -10.20 -24.32 -55.07
CA VAL A 39 -11.35 -24.28 -55.98
C VAL A 39 -12.33 -25.42 -55.64
N GLY A 40 -13.54 -25.09 -55.33
CA GLY A 40 -14.67 -26.05 -55.24
C GLY A 40 -15.18 -26.40 -56.61
N ILE A 41 -15.07 -27.65 -57.00
CA ILE A 41 -15.48 -28.17 -58.31
C ILE A 41 -16.69 -29.07 -58.13
N THR A 42 -17.79 -28.78 -58.84
CA THR A 42 -19.04 -29.57 -58.80
C THR A 42 -19.46 -29.95 -60.21
N ALA A 43 -20.17 -31.08 -60.34
CA ALA A 43 -20.72 -31.49 -61.63
C ALA A 43 -21.88 -30.55 -61.97
N ARG A 44 -21.92 -30.10 -63.25
CA ARG A 44 -23.09 -29.34 -63.75
C ARG A 44 -24.33 -30.24 -63.81
N THR A 45 -25.52 -29.63 -63.59
CA THR A 45 -26.79 -30.33 -63.81
C THR A 45 -26.82 -30.98 -65.17
N PRO A 46 -27.16 -32.28 -65.27
CA PRO A 46 -27.22 -33.00 -66.54
C PRO A 46 -28.23 -32.34 -67.51
N ASP A 47 -27.83 -32.24 -68.76
CA ASP A 47 -28.74 -31.79 -69.83
C ASP A 47 -29.74 -32.92 -70.18
N ALA A 48 -31.01 -32.57 -70.28
CA ALA A 48 -32.06 -33.53 -70.74
C ALA A 48 -31.84 -33.82 -72.24
N ASN A 49 -31.65 -35.10 -72.59
CA ASN A 49 -31.49 -35.56 -73.93
C ASN A 49 -32.45 -36.70 -74.24
N VAL A 50 -32.69 -36.99 -75.51
CA VAL A 50 -33.62 -38.03 -76.00
C VAL A 50 -33.27 -39.43 -75.48
N PHE A 51 -32.01 -39.70 -75.13
CA PHE A 51 -31.51 -40.96 -74.54
C PHE A 51 -31.34 -40.98 -73.04
N GLY A 52 -31.88 -39.94 -72.33
CA GLY A 52 -31.75 -39.78 -70.88
C GLY A 52 -30.80 -38.62 -70.51
N PRO A 53 -30.70 -38.26 -69.18
CA PRO A 53 -29.82 -37.19 -68.70
C PRO A 53 -28.37 -37.46 -69.03
N VAL A 54 -27.74 -36.57 -69.77
CA VAL A 54 -26.28 -36.66 -70.10
C VAL A 54 -25.53 -35.63 -69.30
N GLY A 55 -24.36 -35.97 -68.73
CA GLY A 55 -23.52 -35.08 -67.99
C GLY A 55 -23.13 -33.83 -68.73
N ALA A 56 -23.28 -32.64 -68.16
CA ALA A 56 -23.04 -31.32 -68.77
C ALA A 56 -21.65 -30.74 -68.47
N GLY A 57 -20.73 -31.55 -67.90
CA GLY A 57 -19.37 -31.12 -67.50
C GLY A 57 -19.27 -30.67 -66.06
N VAL A 58 -18.33 -29.77 -65.77
CA VAL A 58 -18.03 -29.28 -64.42
C VAL A 58 -18.27 -27.75 -64.33
N THR A 59 -18.48 -27.31 -63.14
CA THR A 59 -18.52 -25.86 -62.81
C THR A 59 -17.73 -25.59 -61.57
N ILE A 60 -17.17 -24.40 -61.50
CA ILE A 60 -16.60 -23.88 -60.29
C ILE A 60 -17.77 -23.39 -59.44
N ASP A 61 -17.89 -23.93 -58.26
CA ASP A 61 -18.89 -23.53 -57.28
C ASP A 61 -18.39 -22.30 -56.52
N THR A 62 -17.22 -22.38 -55.87
CA THR A 62 -16.60 -21.30 -55.10
C THR A 62 -15.10 -21.52 -54.97
N ILE A 63 -14.36 -20.46 -54.63
CA ILE A 63 -12.97 -20.51 -54.18
C ILE A 63 -12.98 -20.28 -52.67
N MET A 64 -12.79 -21.35 -51.88
CA MET A 64 -12.89 -21.30 -50.42
C MET A 64 -11.50 -21.33 -49.76
N ARG A 65 -11.41 -20.67 -48.63
CA ARG A 65 -10.26 -20.74 -47.74
C ARG A 65 -10.26 -22.05 -46.93
N ILE A 66 -9.10 -22.64 -46.73
CA ILE A 66 -8.93 -23.77 -45.81
C ILE A 66 -8.58 -23.20 -44.45
N LYS A 67 -9.51 -23.26 -43.49
CA LYS A 67 -9.29 -22.82 -42.14
C LYS A 67 -10.01 -23.69 -41.12
N ASP A 68 -9.50 -23.71 -39.88
CA ASP A 68 -10.12 -24.32 -38.72
C ASP A 68 -10.57 -23.19 -37.74
N GLU A 69 -11.88 -23.00 -37.62
CA GLU A 69 -12.43 -21.91 -36.79
C GLU A 69 -12.21 -22.15 -35.30
N LEU A 70 -12.25 -23.43 -34.85
CA LEU A 70 -11.99 -23.76 -33.45
C LEU A 70 -10.55 -23.42 -33.07
N LEU A 71 -9.60 -23.79 -33.93
CA LEU A 71 -8.19 -23.48 -33.74
C LEU A 71 -7.91 -21.97 -33.74
N ASN A 72 -8.55 -21.21 -34.63
CA ASN A 72 -8.42 -19.75 -34.65
C ASN A 72 -8.99 -19.11 -33.38
N ASN A 73 -10.12 -19.59 -32.85
CA ASN A 73 -10.65 -19.13 -31.58
C ASN A 73 -9.68 -19.41 -30.43
N GLN A 74 -9.11 -20.61 -30.37
CA GLN A 74 -8.08 -20.93 -29.36
C GLN A 74 -6.85 -20.00 -29.46
N ILE A 75 -6.37 -19.70 -30.68
CA ILE A 75 -5.27 -18.75 -30.89
C ILE A 75 -5.66 -17.37 -30.35
N ASN A 76 -6.87 -16.88 -30.61
CA ASN A 76 -7.33 -15.59 -30.10
C ASN A 76 -7.41 -15.58 -28.57
N ASP A 77 -7.93 -16.66 -27.94
CA ASP A 77 -8.02 -16.77 -26.48
C ASP A 77 -6.63 -16.75 -25.83
N PHE A 78 -5.68 -17.56 -26.33
CA PHE A 78 -4.31 -17.58 -25.80
C PHE A 78 -3.52 -16.31 -26.12
N THR A 79 -3.80 -15.63 -27.24
CA THR A 79 -3.24 -14.31 -27.55
C THR A 79 -3.72 -13.27 -26.53
N SER A 80 -5.00 -13.35 -26.11
CA SER A 80 -5.53 -12.51 -25.03
C SER A 80 -4.82 -12.77 -23.70
N PHE A 81 -4.68 -14.02 -23.28
CA PHE A 81 -3.98 -14.36 -22.02
C PHE A 81 -2.50 -13.96 -22.05
N LEU A 82 -1.84 -14.11 -23.19
CA LEU A 82 -0.46 -13.64 -23.38
C LEU A 82 -0.38 -12.12 -23.26
N GLY A 83 -1.31 -11.38 -23.86
CA GLY A 83 -1.38 -9.92 -23.76
C GLY A 83 -1.48 -9.42 -22.32
N ASP A 84 -2.31 -10.08 -21.50
CA ASP A 84 -2.46 -9.79 -20.05
C ASP A 84 -1.15 -10.07 -19.30
N SER A 85 -0.63 -11.30 -19.37
CA SER A 85 0.55 -11.72 -18.60
C SER A 85 1.82 -10.98 -19.02
N ALA A 86 1.99 -10.65 -20.30
CA ALA A 86 3.12 -9.89 -20.80
C ALA A 86 3.19 -8.49 -20.21
N VAL A 87 2.06 -7.76 -20.20
CA VAL A 87 1.99 -6.41 -19.65
C VAL A 87 2.24 -6.43 -18.14
N GLN A 88 1.67 -7.39 -17.43
CA GLN A 88 1.88 -7.52 -15.99
C GLN A 88 3.33 -7.84 -15.66
N SER A 89 3.94 -8.83 -16.32
CA SER A 89 5.35 -9.19 -16.14
C SER A 89 6.28 -8.00 -16.39
N ASP A 90 6.08 -7.26 -17.49
CA ASP A 90 6.92 -6.10 -17.83
C ASP A 90 6.76 -4.96 -16.80
N THR A 91 5.54 -4.72 -16.31
CA THR A 91 5.29 -3.67 -15.31
C THR A 91 5.86 -4.04 -13.93
N LEU A 92 5.74 -5.32 -13.52
CA LEU A 92 6.34 -5.81 -12.26
C LEU A 92 7.87 -5.70 -12.27
N LYS A 93 8.52 -6.00 -13.38
CA LYS A 93 9.98 -5.78 -13.55
C LYS A 93 10.36 -4.30 -13.37
N ASN A 94 9.51 -3.37 -13.84
CA ASN A 94 9.74 -1.95 -13.61
C ASN A 94 9.60 -1.60 -12.12
N ILE A 95 8.66 -2.23 -11.39
CA ILE A 95 8.53 -2.06 -9.93
C ILE A 95 9.77 -2.62 -9.22
N GLU A 96 10.29 -3.80 -9.61
CA GLU A 96 11.55 -4.33 -9.07
C GLU A 96 12.73 -3.36 -9.28
N ALA A 97 12.81 -2.77 -10.46
CA ALA A 97 13.85 -1.79 -10.78
C ALA A 97 13.73 -0.50 -9.94
N ILE A 98 12.50 -0.10 -9.56
CA ILE A 98 12.25 1.05 -8.68
C ILE A 98 12.79 0.77 -7.26
N TYR A 99 12.54 -0.42 -6.70
CA TYR A 99 13.05 -0.77 -5.37
C TYR A 99 14.58 -0.79 -5.30
N ASN A 100 15.24 -1.23 -6.37
CA ASN A 100 16.71 -1.25 -6.48
C ASN A 100 17.43 -1.77 -5.22
N GLU A 101 16.93 -2.87 -4.63
CA GLU A 101 17.30 -3.36 -3.30
C GLU A 101 18.79 -3.71 -3.16
N LEU A 102 19.47 -4.02 -4.27
CA LEU A 102 20.89 -4.39 -4.27
C LEU A 102 21.86 -3.19 -4.21
N SER A 103 21.36 -1.98 -4.18
CA SER A 103 22.17 -0.74 -4.14
C SER A 103 22.41 -0.27 -2.70
N ASP A 104 23.59 0.27 -2.43
CA ASP A 104 23.89 0.98 -1.16
C ASP A 104 23.01 2.22 -0.94
N SER A 105 22.32 2.67 -1.99
CA SER A 105 21.31 3.75 -1.95
C SER A 105 19.88 3.21 -1.83
N SER A 106 19.69 1.90 -1.66
CA SER A 106 18.37 1.32 -1.40
C SER A 106 17.76 1.88 -0.12
N LEU A 107 16.44 1.81 0.00
CA LEU A 107 15.74 2.26 1.20
C LEU A 107 16.25 1.55 2.46
N ASN A 108 16.49 0.23 2.38
CA ASN A 108 17.07 -0.55 3.48
C ASN A 108 18.47 -0.05 3.87
N GLY A 109 19.34 0.19 2.90
CA GLY A 109 20.68 0.73 3.13
C GLY A 109 20.65 2.10 3.80
N MET A 110 19.74 2.99 3.37
CA MET A 110 19.59 4.34 3.94
C MET A 110 18.96 4.34 5.34
N LEU A 111 18.01 3.45 5.62
CA LEU A 111 17.47 3.22 6.98
C LEU A 111 18.59 2.75 7.91
N GLY A 112 19.42 1.81 7.47
CA GLY A 112 20.59 1.34 8.24
C GLY A 112 21.58 2.46 8.56
N LYS A 113 21.90 3.32 7.60
CA LYS A 113 22.78 4.49 7.81
C LYS A 113 22.20 5.48 8.81
N PHE A 114 20.91 5.77 8.74
CA PHE A 114 20.21 6.65 9.68
C PHE A 114 20.35 6.14 11.13
N PHE A 115 20.06 4.87 11.38
CA PHE A 115 20.21 4.29 12.72
C PHE A 115 21.67 4.20 13.18
N THR A 116 22.61 3.93 12.27
CA THR A 116 24.04 3.98 12.55
C THR A 116 24.49 5.36 13.00
N SER A 117 24.03 6.43 12.31
CA SER A 117 24.33 7.80 12.69
C SER A 117 23.74 8.19 14.05
N PHE A 118 22.55 7.67 14.41
CA PHE A 118 22.02 7.81 15.77
C PHE A 118 22.89 7.07 16.80
N GLN A 119 23.40 5.89 16.45
CA GLN A 119 24.36 5.16 17.33
C GLN A 119 25.63 5.97 17.53
N GLU A 120 26.15 6.65 16.51
CA GLU A 120 27.31 7.54 16.63
C GLU A 120 27.01 8.74 17.56
N VAL A 121 25.82 9.35 17.42
CA VAL A 121 25.36 10.40 18.35
C VAL A 121 25.25 9.85 19.77
N SER A 122 24.78 8.63 19.98
CA SER A 122 24.69 8.03 21.32
C SER A 122 26.05 7.79 21.96
N THR A 123 27.07 7.51 21.15
CA THR A 123 28.46 7.30 21.64
C THR A 123 29.13 8.63 22.01
N SER A 124 28.78 9.72 21.34
CA SER A 124 29.37 11.04 21.55
C SER A 124 28.28 12.14 21.48
N PRO A 125 27.35 12.22 22.44
CA PRO A 125 26.17 13.05 22.36
C PRO A 125 26.47 14.56 22.37
N GLU A 126 27.62 14.97 22.86
CA GLU A 126 28.04 16.38 22.90
C GLU A 126 28.67 16.88 21.59
N LEU A 127 29.07 15.93 20.67
CA LEU A 127 29.71 16.30 19.42
C LEU A 127 28.70 16.80 18.39
N VAL A 128 28.83 18.07 18.01
CA VAL A 128 27.98 18.69 16.99
C VAL A 128 28.22 18.06 15.60
N SER A 129 29.42 17.56 15.31
CA SER A 129 29.77 16.92 14.04
C SER A 129 28.96 15.63 13.77
N THR A 130 28.75 14.79 14.79
CA THR A 130 27.94 13.57 14.66
C THR A 130 26.46 13.90 14.39
N ARG A 131 25.96 15.00 14.96
CA ARG A 131 24.61 15.51 14.71
C ARG A 131 24.43 16.03 13.29
N TYR A 132 25.46 16.71 12.75
CA TYR A 132 25.46 17.10 11.32
C TYR A 132 25.48 15.88 10.40
N GLN A 133 26.24 14.82 10.73
CA GLN A 133 26.22 13.59 9.94
C GLN A 133 24.82 12.95 9.97
N LEU A 134 24.21 12.82 11.14
CA LEU A 134 22.85 12.33 11.28
C LEU A 134 21.84 13.14 10.44
N LEU A 135 21.95 14.48 10.47
CA LEU A 135 21.10 15.34 9.65
C LEU A 135 21.28 15.05 8.15
N GLN A 136 22.53 14.84 7.68
CA GLN A 136 22.78 14.51 6.28
C GLN A 136 22.21 13.13 5.90
N ASP A 137 22.38 12.14 6.74
CA ASP A 137 21.84 10.80 6.49
C ASP A 137 20.31 10.79 6.54
N ALA A 138 19.69 11.57 7.44
CA ALA A 138 18.26 11.79 7.46
C ALA A 138 17.75 12.49 6.17
N LYS A 139 18.44 13.53 5.69
CA LYS A 139 18.10 14.19 4.43
C LYS A 139 18.24 13.26 3.23
N ASN A 140 19.28 12.42 3.20
CA ASN A 140 19.48 11.44 2.16
C ASN A 140 18.36 10.38 2.17
N LEU A 141 18.01 9.85 3.35
CA LEU A 141 16.90 8.93 3.53
C LEU A 141 15.57 9.52 3.01
N VAL A 142 15.29 10.77 3.36
CA VAL A 142 14.08 11.47 2.90
C VAL A 142 14.09 11.68 1.38
N THR A 143 15.17 12.27 0.84
CA THR A 143 15.18 12.76 -0.54
C THR A 143 15.49 11.67 -1.56
N HIS A 144 16.48 10.82 -1.26
CA HIS A 144 17.02 9.84 -2.20
C HIS A 144 16.40 8.44 -2.02
N SER A 145 15.58 8.22 -0.97
CA SER A 145 14.86 6.97 -0.80
C SER A 145 13.35 7.20 -0.80
N PHE A 146 12.73 7.61 0.29
CA PHE A 146 11.25 7.70 0.37
C PHE A 146 10.63 8.53 -0.75
N ARG A 147 11.04 9.82 -0.89
CA ARG A 147 10.47 10.71 -1.91
C ARG A 147 10.78 10.26 -3.32
N SER A 148 12.01 9.78 -3.56
CA SER A 148 12.41 9.27 -4.87
C SER A 148 11.58 8.04 -5.26
N LEU A 149 11.33 7.11 -4.33
CA LEU A 149 10.48 5.94 -4.58
C LEU A 149 9.03 6.37 -4.90
N ALA A 150 8.44 7.26 -4.08
CA ALA A 150 7.09 7.77 -4.30
C ALA A 150 6.94 8.46 -5.67
N GLU A 151 7.94 9.25 -6.07
CA GLU A 151 7.97 9.90 -7.38
C GLU A 151 8.07 8.88 -8.53
N GLN A 152 8.96 7.89 -8.42
CA GLN A 152 9.13 6.85 -9.43
C GLN A 152 7.86 6.01 -9.60
N PHE A 153 7.17 5.65 -8.51
CA PHE A 153 5.87 4.97 -8.59
C PHE A 153 4.80 5.85 -9.23
N THR A 154 4.77 7.14 -8.91
CA THR A 154 3.84 8.09 -9.53
C THR A 154 4.10 8.18 -11.04
N ASN A 155 5.36 8.27 -11.46
CA ASN A 155 5.76 8.29 -12.87
C ASN A 155 5.40 6.98 -13.57
N LEU A 156 5.58 5.83 -12.92
CA LEU A 156 5.15 4.54 -13.45
C LEU A 156 3.62 4.49 -13.66
N LYS A 157 2.84 5.00 -12.71
CA LYS A 157 1.38 5.08 -12.80
C LYS A 157 0.94 5.96 -13.98
N VAL A 158 1.60 7.11 -14.19
CA VAL A 158 1.37 7.98 -15.36
C VAL A 158 1.70 7.25 -16.67
N ASN A 159 2.83 6.56 -16.73
CA ASN A 159 3.23 5.77 -17.90
C ASN A 159 2.20 4.68 -18.25
N VAL A 160 1.73 3.93 -17.25
CA VAL A 160 0.69 2.90 -17.45
C VAL A 160 -0.60 3.53 -17.96
N SER A 161 -0.99 4.70 -17.44
CA SER A 161 -2.15 5.45 -17.93
C SER A 161 -2.04 5.81 -19.42
N GLN A 162 -0.89 6.31 -19.85
CA GLN A 162 -0.61 6.62 -21.27
C GLN A 162 -0.65 5.36 -22.15
N ARG A 163 -0.17 4.24 -21.64
CA ARG A 163 -0.26 2.94 -22.33
C ARG A 163 -1.71 2.49 -22.49
N ILE A 164 -2.58 2.69 -21.49
CA ILE A 164 -4.02 2.42 -21.59
C ILE A 164 -4.64 3.24 -22.70
N GLU A 165 -4.39 4.55 -22.76
CA GLU A 165 -4.91 5.44 -23.81
C GLU A 165 -4.44 5.01 -25.20
N SER A 166 -3.17 4.66 -25.34
CA SER A 166 -2.59 4.17 -26.59
C SER A 166 -3.26 2.86 -27.04
N LYS A 167 -3.46 1.89 -26.13
CA LYS A 167 -4.11 0.61 -26.46
C LYS A 167 -5.60 0.79 -26.79
N VAL A 168 -6.30 1.71 -26.14
CA VAL A 168 -7.70 2.08 -26.49
C VAL A 168 -7.75 2.76 -27.87
N SER A 169 -6.79 3.60 -28.21
CA SER A 169 -6.68 4.17 -29.55
C SER A 169 -6.44 3.10 -30.61
N ALA A 170 -5.56 2.14 -30.35
CA ALA A 170 -5.30 0.99 -31.23
C ALA A 170 -6.58 0.14 -31.41
N LEU A 171 -7.32 -0.13 -30.33
CA LEU A 171 -8.62 -0.81 -30.36
C LEU A 171 -9.58 -0.12 -31.33
N ASN A 172 -9.74 1.19 -31.20
CA ASN A 172 -10.63 1.96 -32.08
C ASN A 172 -10.19 1.93 -33.56
N SER A 173 -8.90 1.96 -33.82
CA SER A 173 -8.37 1.87 -35.18
C SER A 173 -8.63 0.49 -35.78
N ILE A 174 -8.40 -0.58 -35.05
CA ILE A 174 -8.64 -1.96 -35.49
C ILE A 174 -10.14 -2.19 -35.72
N THR A 175 -11.02 -1.77 -34.81
CA THR A 175 -12.47 -1.94 -34.96
C THR A 175 -13.02 -1.17 -36.17
N SER A 176 -12.49 0.04 -36.43
CA SER A 176 -12.85 0.82 -37.62
C SER A 176 -12.43 0.13 -38.91
N GLU A 177 -11.25 -0.48 -38.95
CA GLU A 177 -10.75 -1.24 -40.11
C GLU A 177 -11.56 -2.52 -40.35
N ILE A 178 -11.93 -3.24 -39.27
CA ILE A 178 -12.85 -4.40 -39.37
C ILE A 178 -14.21 -4.00 -39.95
N ALA A 179 -14.80 -2.91 -39.47
CA ALA A 179 -16.07 -2.40 -40.00
C ALA A 179 -15.96 -2.01 -41.48
N PHE A 180 -14.85 -1.39 -41.89
CA PHE A 180 -14.54 -1.08 -43.26
C PHE A 180 -14.43 -2.35 -44.12
N LEU A 181 -13.69 -3.37 -43.66
CA LEU A 181 -13.58 -4.64 -44.38
C LEU A 181 -14.91 -5.37 -44.46
N ASN A 182 -15.72 -5.40 -43.42
CA ASN A 182 -17.07 -5.97 -43.46
C ASN A 182 -17.91 -5.38 -44.61
N ARG A 183 -17.89 -4.05 -44.79
CA ARG A 183 -18.58 -3.39 -45.91
C ARG A 183 -18.00 -3.80 -47.26
N ARG A 184 -16.67 -3.83 -47.40
CA ARG A 184 -16.02 -4.18 -48.67
C ARG A 184 -16.23 -5.64 -49.03
N ILE A 185 -16.24 -6.55 -48.09
CA ILE A 185 -16.53 -7.98 -48.28
C ILE A 185 -17.95 -8.13 -48.80
N ASN A 186 -18.91 -7.47 -48.15
CA ASN A 186 -20.33 -7.47 -48.57
C ASN A 186 -20.49 -6.93 -49.99
N ASP A 187 -19.83 -5.81 -50.37
CA ASP A 187 -19.89 -5.22 -51.70
C ASP A 187 -19.37 -6.20 -52.77
N VAL A 188 -18.31 -6.96 -52.48
CA VAL A 188 -17.75 -7.96 -53.43
C VAL A 188 -18.68 -9.18 -53.58
N GLU A 189 -19.23 -9.69 -52.47
CA GLU A 189 -20.07 -10.89 -52.47
C GLU A 189 -21.46 -10.63 -53.05
N LEU A 190 -22.02 -9.43 -52.90
CA LEU A 190 -23.26 -9.03 -53.55
C LEU A 190 -23.07 -8.70 -55.04
N GLY A 191 -21.87 -8.31 -55.46
CA GLY A 191 -21.59 -7.86 -56.84
C GLY A 191 -21.45 -8.99 -57.87
N ALA A 192 -21.19 -10.23 -57.44
CA ALA A 192 -21.06 -11.40 -58.36
C ALA A 192 -21.52 -12.69 -57.66
N SER A 193 -22.31 -13.48 -58.35
CA SER A 193 -22.73 -14.80 -57.88
C SER A 193 -21.53 -15.68 -57.64
N ASN A 194 -21.38 -16.19 -56.42
CA ASN A 194 -20.26 -17.05 -55.98
C ASN A 194 -18.86 -16.36 -55.84
N ALA A 195 -18.80 -15.02 -55.78
CA ALA A 195 -17.55 -14.30 -55.45
C ALA A 195 -17.27 -14.39 -53.95
N THR A 196 -16.07 -14.71 -53.60
CA THR A 196 -15.57 -14.68 -52.19
C THR A 196 -14.39 -13.72 -52.08
N ALA A 197 -14.48 -12.85 -51.05
CA ALA A 197 -13.45 -11.84 -50.78
C ALA A 197 -12.32 -12.40 -49.93
N ASN A 198 -11.74 -13.55 -50.29
CA ASN A 198 -10.83 -14.35 -49.48
C ASN A 198 -9.68 -13.55 -48.85
N ASP A 199 -9.01 -12.67 -49.57
CA ASP A 199 -7.87 -11.89 -49.07
C ASP A 199 -8.33 -10.83 -48.05
N MET A 200 -9.56 -10.27 -48.23
CA MET A 200 -10.15 -9.35 -47.25
C MET A 200 -10.57 -10.09 -45.96
N LEU A 201 -11.08 -11.30 -46.14
CA LEU A 201 -11.41 -12.19 -45.00
C LEU A 201 -10.17 -12.58 -44.21
N ASP A 202 -9.03 -12.89 -44.86
CA ASP A 202 -7.75 -13.16 -44.18
C ASP A 202 -7.26 -11.92 -43.40
N LYS A 203 -7.32 -10.74 -44.03
CA LYS A 203 -6.95 -9.48 -43.38
C LYS A 203 -7.84 -9.18 -42.17
N ARG A 204 -9.16 -9.45 -42.29
CA ARG A 204 -10.09 -9.29 -41.17
C ARG A 204 -9.76 -10.26 -40.02
N ASP A 205 -9.50 -11.53 -40.32
CA ASP A 205 -9.14 -12.54 -39.33
C ASP A 205 -7.81 -12.14 -38.61
N GLN A 206 -6.84 -11.58 -39.34
CA GLN A 206 -5.61 -11.02 -38.75
C GLN A 206 -5.89 -9.84 -37.80
N LEU A 207 -6.77 -8.91 -38.16
CA LEU A 207 -7.18 -7.79 -37.29
C LEU A 207 -7.91 -8.28 -36.06
N ILE A 208 -8.73 -9.33 -36.17
CA ILE A 208 -9.39 -9.96 -35.03
C ILE A 208 -8.35 -10.54 -34.06
N THR A 209 -7.31 -11.22 -34.56
CA THR A 209 -6.23 -11.72 -33.71
C THR A 209 -5.43 -10.58 -33.05
N GLN A 210 -5.19 -9.45 -33.76
CA GLN A 210 -4.59 -8.26 -33.16
C GLN A 210 -5.48 -7.63 -32.09
N LEU A 211 -6.80 -7.65 -32.30
CA LEU A 211 -7.77 -7.14 -31.33
C LEU A 211 -7.85 -8.02 -30.08
N SER A 212 -7.66 -9.36 -30.23
CA SER A 212 -7.65 -10.30 -29.10
C SER A 212 -6.45 -10.09 -28.18
N GLU A 213 -5.31 -9.59 -28.68
CA GLU A 213 -4.18 -9.18 -27.82
C GLU A 213 -4.61 -8.08 -26.81
N LEU A 214 -5.55 -7.22 -27.21
CA LEU A 214 -6.01 -6.10 -26.36
C LEU A 214 -7.03 -6.53 -25.30
N GLY A 215 -7.84 -7.56 -25.57
CA GLY A 215 -8.87 -8.05 -24.65
C GLY A 215 -9.70 -9.20 -25.21
N ASP A 216 -10.62 -9.68 -24.42
CA ASP A 216 -11.48 -10.82 -24.77
C ASP A 216 -12.45 -10.46 -25.89
N LEU A 217 -12.57 -11.37 -26.85
CA LEU A 217 -13.45 -11.21 -28.00
C LEU A 217 -14.52 -12.28 -28.05
N LYS A 218 -15.71 -11.87 -28.45
CA LYS A 218 -16.73 -12.77 -28.96
C LYS A 218 -17.15 -12.33 -30.36
N ILE A 219 -16.97 -13.21 -31.33
CA ILE A 219 -17.27 -12.96 -32.73
C ILE A 219 -18.58 -13.64 -33.07
N ILE A 220 -19.47 -12.92 -33.73
CA ILE A 220 -20.73 -13.42 -34.24
C ILE A 220 -20.73 -13.21 -35.76
N THR A 221 -20.68 -14.31 -36.51
CA THR A 221 -20.71 -14.26 -37.97
C THR A 221 -22.16 -14.19 -38.42
N ASN A 222 -22.49 -13.18 -39.25
CA ASN A 222 -23.78 -13.08 -39.87
C ASN A 222 -23.79 -13.94 -41.17
N THR A 223 -24.69 -14.91 -41.23
CA THR A 223 -24.80 -15.87 -42.35
C THR A 223 -25.32 -15.26 -43.64
N ASP A 224 -26.03 -14.13 -43.58
CA ASP A 224 -26.68 -13.55 -44.71
C ASP A 224 -25.75 -12.67 -45.58
N ASN A 225 -24.66 -12.14 -44.99
CA ASN A 225 -23.80 -11.16 -45.66
C ASN A 225 -22.31 -11.27 -45.32
N SER A 226 -21.87 -12.39 -44.78
CA SER A 226 -20.47 -12.67 -44.35
C SER A 226 -19.82 -11.59 -43.47
N SER A 227 -20.62 -10.65 -42.93
CA SER A 227 -20.15 -9.66 -41.98
C SER A 227 -19.96 -10.29 -40.61
N VAL A 228 -19.09 -9.72 -39.78
CA VAL A 228 -18.93 -10.12 -38.37
C VAL A 228 -19.30 -8.98 -37.44
N ASP A 229 -20.04 -9.30 -36.39
CA ASP A 229 -20.18 -8.48 -35.24
C ASP A 229 -19.14 -8.86 -34.21
N VAL A 230 -18.49 -7.87 -33.61
CA VAL A 230 -17.42 -8.10 -32.63
C VAL A 230 -17.85 -7.50 -31.30
N LEU A 231 -17.91 -8.36 -30.27
CA LEU A 231 -18.05 -7.94 -28.89
C LEU A 231 -16.67 -7.99 -28.24
N PHE A 232 -16.25 -6.87 -27.66
CA PHE A 232 -15.03 -6.74 -26.87
C PHE A 232 -15.42 -6.65 -25.40
N ALA A 233 -14.97 -7.60 -24.57
CA ALA A 233 -15.35 -7.71 -23.16
C ALA A 233 -16.87 -7.58 -22.94
N GLY A 234 -17.66 -8.21 -23.81
CA GLY A 234 -19.13 -8.19 -23.77
C GLY A 234 -19.79 -6.93 -24.33
N THR A 235 -19.03 -5.91 -24.73
CA THR A 235 -19.55 -4.68 -25.36
C THR A 235 -19.44 -4.78 -26.88
N LEU A 236 -20.54 -4.49 -27.59
CA LEU A 236 -20.57 -4.49 -29.06
C LEU A 236 -19.75 -3.32 -29.60
N VAL A 237 -18.59 -3.62 -30.20
CA VAL A 237 -17.65 -2.62 -30.73
C VAL A 237 -17.68 -2.52 -32.26
N VAL A 238 -18.09 -3.59 -32.95
CA VAL A 238 -18.36 -3.59 -34.41
C VAL A 238 -19.70 -4.25 -34.63
N HIS A 239 -20.57 -3.58 -35.35
CA HIS A 239 -21.87 -4.09 -35.84
C HIS A 239 -21.97 -3.93 -37.35
N GLY A 240 -21.82 -5.02 -38.09
CA GLY A 240 -21.77 -4.97 -39.55
C GLY A 240 -20.70 -3.98 -40.05
N SER A 241 -21.11 -2.93 -40.73
CA SER A 241 -20.23 -1.89 -41.30
C SER A 241 -20.01 -0.67 -40.39
N GLN A 242 -20.49 -0.73 -39.16
CA GLN A 242 -20.36 0.36 -38.18
C GLN A 242 -19.48 -0.07 -37.00
N ASN A 243 -18.73 0.88 -36.40
CA ASN A 243 -17.98 0.66 -35.18
C ASN A 243 -18.38 1.67 -34.10
N GLU A 244 -18.42 1.22 -32.85
CA GLU A 244 -18.61 2.06 -31.69
C GLU A 244 -17.25 2.50 -31.14
N LYS A 245 -17.10 3.79 -30.85
CA LYS A 245 -15.84 4.34 -30.34
C LYS A 245 -15.76 4.17 -28.82
N ILE A 246 -14.73 3.50 -28.36
CA ILE A 246 -14.42 3.32 -26.94
C ILE A 246 -13.47 4.43 -26.48
N THR A 247 -13.66 4.92 -25.24
CA THR A 247 -12.79 5.93 -24.63
C THR A 247 -12.30 5.44 -23.27
N SER A 248 -11.12 5.89 -22.86
CA SER A 248 -10.62 5.71 -21.51
C SER A 248 -10.78 7.00 -20.71
N SER A 249 -10.89 6.88 -19.40
CA SER A 249 -10.88 8.00 -18.47
C SER A 249 -10.09 7.62 -17.21
N ILE A 250 -9.42 8.61 -16.63
CA ILE A 250 -8.72 8.48 -15.35
C ILE A 250 -9.48 9.37 -14.37
N ALA A 251 -9.98 8.78 -13.28
CA ALA A 251 -10.62 9.53 -12.20
C ALA A 251 -9.60 10.38 -11.44
N GLY A 252 -10.06 11.39 -10.70
CA GLY A 252 -9.19 12.27 -9.91
C GLY A 252 -8.32 11.55 -8.88
N GLU A 253 -8.75 10.37 -8.42
CA GLU A 253 -7.99 9.44 -7.56
C GLU A 253 -6.95 8.58 -8.33
N GLY A 254 -6.81 8.79 -9.65
CA GLY A 254 -5.88 8.04 -10.51
C GLY A 254 -6.34 6.64 -10.90
N THR A 255 -7.62 6.29 -10.66
CA THR A 255 -8.23 5.04 -11.12
C THR A 255 -8.57 5.12 -12.59
N ALA A 256 -8.07 4.19 -13.41
CA ALA A 256 -8.38 4.12 -14.84
C ALA A 256 -9.66 3.30 -15.10
N LYS A 257 -10.48 3.78 -16.01
CA LYS A 257 -11.70 3.11 -16.49
C LYS A 257 -11.80 3.20 -18.02
N ILE A 258 -12.37 2.18 -18.63
CA ILE A 258 -12.71 2.19 -20.04
C ILE A 258 -14.23 2.38 -20.13
N GLN A 259 -14.69 3.46 -20.77
CA GLN A 259 -16.12 3.76 -20.89
C GLN A 259 -16.84 2.69 -21.71
N GLY A 260 -17.97 2.25 -21.21
CA GLY A 260 -18.78 1.21 -21.85
C GLY A 260 -18.31 -0.23 -21.57
N ILE A 261 -17.17 -0.43 -20.90
CA ILE A 261 -16.63 -1.75 -20.57
C ILE A 261 -16.52 -1.90 -19.05
N ALA A 262 -17.25 -2.85 -18.49
CA ALA A 262 -17.09 -3.19 -17.08
C ALA A 262 -15.77 -3.96 -16.87
N ALA A 263 -14.95 -3.55 -15.90
CA ALA A 263 -13.67 -4.18 -15.62
C ALA A 263 -13.80 -5.69 -15.34
N ALA A 264 -14.91 -6.12 -14.72
CA ALA A 264 -15.22 -7.53 -14.45
C ALA A 264 -15.42 -8.38 -15.71
N ASN A 265 -15.73 -7.75 -16.85
CA ASN A 265 -15.93 -8.44 -18.12
C ASN A 265 -14.62 -8.63 -18.89
N LEU A 266 -13.54 -7.96 -18.49
CA LEU A 266 -12.21 -8.17 -19.06
C LEU A 266 -11.57 -9.37 -18.34
N THR A 267 -11.55 -10.52 -18.98
CA THR A 267 -10.95 -11.77 -18.44
C THR A 267 -9.53 -12.00 -18.96
N GLY A 268 -9.10 -11.27 -20.02
CA GLY A 268 -7.78 -11.30 -20.64
C GLY A 268 -7.43 -10.01 -21.38
N GLY A 269 -6.27 -10.01 -22.03
CA GLY A 269 -5.75 -8.96 -22.88
C GLY A 269 -4.93 -7.88 -22.20
N ALA A 270 -4.15 -7.17 -23.00
CA ALA A 270 -3.26 -6.13 -22.51
C ALA A 270 -3.96 -5.02 -21.74
N LEU A 271 -5.22 -4.70 -22.08
CA LEU A 271 -6.00 -3.70 -21.36
C LEU A 271 -6.39 -4.15 -19.96
N LYS A 272 -6.72 -5.45 -19.76
CA LYS A 272 -6.93 -6.01 -18.42
C LYS A 272 -5.67 -5.92 -17.59
N GLY A 273 -4.53 -6.35 -18.15
CA GLY A 273 -3.24 -6.28 -17.45
C GLY A 273 -2.90 -4.85 -17.03
N LEU A 274 -3.03 -3.89 -17.95
CA LEU A 274 -2.80 -2.47 -17.65
C LEU A 274 -3.74 -1.91 -16.58
N LEU A 275 -5.04 -2.22 -16.65
CA LEU A 275 -6.01 -1.79 -15.64
C LEU A 275 -5.73 -2.39 -14.26
N ASN A 276 -5.33 -3.67 -14.22
CA ASN A 276 -4.92 -4.32 -12.97
C ASN A 276 -3.67 -3.67 -12.37
N MET A 277 -2.66 -3.40 -13.20
CA MET A 277 -1.47 -2.67 -12.76
C MET A 277 -1.80 -1.28 -12.25
N GLN A 278 -2.61 -0.50 -12.99
CA GLN A 278 -2.98 0.87 -12.65
C GLN A 278 -3.80 0.99 -11.38
N ASN A 279 -4.78 0.09 -11.20
CA ASN A 279 -5.81 0.23 -10.17
C ASN A 279 -5.54 -0.60 -8.92
N THR A 280 -4.70 -1.63 -9.01
CA THR A 280 -4.50 -2.59 -7.91
C THR A 280 -3.02 -2.76 -7.55
N THR A 281 -2.17 -3.18 -8.50
CA THR A 281 -0.81 -3.61 -8.17
C THR A 281 0.11 -2.44 -7.83
N ILE A 282 0.17 -1.39 -8.65
CA ILE A 282 0.98 -0.21 -8.37
C ILE A 282 0.51 0.48 -7.08
N PRO A 283 -0.81 0.74 -6.86
CA PRO A 283 -1.29 1.30 -5.59
C PRO A 283 -0.96 0.45 -4.36
N LYS A 284 -0.96 -0.88 -4.47
CA LYS A 284 -0.55 -1.78 -3.38
C LYS A 284 0.88 -1.48 -2.93
N TYR A 285 1.85 -1.48 -3.87
CA TYR A 285 3.25 -1.22 -3.54
C TYR A 285 3.53 0.22 -3.13
N MET A 286 2.78 1.20 -3.66
CA MET A 286 2.81 2.58 -3.16
C MET A 286 2.36 2.64 -1.70
N ASN A 287 1.24 2.00 -1.37
CA ASN A 287 0.72 1.96 -0.01
C ASN A 287 1.66 1.25 0.97
N ASP A 288 2.40 0.22 0.53
CA ASP A 288 3.42 -0.44 1.36
C ASP A 288 4.52 0.56 1.75
N ILE A 289 5.03 1.34 0.81
CA ILE A 289 6.05 2.38 1.08
C ILE A 289 5.48 3.51 1.96
N ASP A 290 4.24 3.94 1.71
CA ASP A 290 3.58 4.97 2.52
C ASP A 290 3.34 4.47 3.97
N THR A 291 2.94 3.22 4.13
CA THR A 291 2.78 2.58 5.44
C THR A 291 4.10 2.52 6.21
N LEU A 292 5.18 2.14 5.51
CA LEU A 292 6.52 2.13 6.12
C LEU A 292 6.96 3.54 6.52
N ALA A 293 6.78 4.52 5.65
CA ALA A 293 7.14 5.92 5.91
C ALA A 293 6.33 6.49 7.08
N ALA A 294 5.01 6.29 7.10
CA ALA A 294 4.13 6.74 8.17
C ALA A 294 4.54 6.15 9.52
N SER A 295 4.75 4.83 9.57
CA SER A 295 5.20 4.15 10.80
C SER A 295 6.57 4.66 11.25
N PHE A 296 7.53 4.80 10.33
CA PHE A 296 8.86 5.33 10.62
C PHE A 296 8.81 6.76 11.18
N ILE A 297 8.08 7.68 10.50
CA ILE A 297 7.89 9.06 10.95
C ILE A 297 7.30 9.07 12.36
N GLN A 298 6.20 8.35 12.57
CA GLN A 298 5.48 8.34 13.83
C GLN A 298 6.37 7.82 14.97
N GLN A 299 7.05 6.68 14.80
CA GLN A 299 7.84 6.08 15.87
C GLN A 299 9.08 6.89 16.22
N VAL A 300 9.77 7.46 15.22
CA VAL A 300 10.89 8.35 15.48
C VAL A 300 10.42 9.63 16.17
N ASN A 301 9.32 10.22 15.73
CA ASN A 301 8.78 11.45 16.30
C ASN A 301 8.27 11.24 17.73
N ASN A 302 7.64 10.09 18.04
CA ASN A 302 7.19 9.78 19.39
C ASN A 302 8.36 9.88 20.38
N LEU A 303 9.47 9.19 20.10
CA LEU A 303 10.63 9.22 20.98
C LEU A 303 11.39 10.55 20.93
N HIS A 304 11.48 11.18 19.76
CA HIS A 304 12.20 12.46 19.63
C HIS A 304 11.48 13.58 20.39
N SER A 305 10.15 13.59 20.39
CA SER A 305 9.36 14.60 21.10
C SER A 305 9.53 14.56 22.63
N GLU A 306 9.85 13.38 23.17
CA GLU A 306 10.09 13.12 24.59
C GLU A 306 11.51 13.42 25.07
N GLY A 307 12.42 13.76 24.16
CA GLY A 307 13.80 14.05 24.49
C GLY A 307 14.16 15.53 24.42
N VAL A 308 15.40 15.84 24.81
CA VAL A 308 15.97 17.18 24.73
C VAL A 308 17.28 17.18 23.94
N GLY A 309 17.57 18.32 23.32
CA GLY A 309 18.84 18.60 22.65
C GLY A 309 19.96 19.02 23.62
N LEU A 310 21.06 19.51 23.06
CA LEU A 310 22.22 19.97 23.86
C LEU A 310 21.91 21.18 24.76
N SER A 311 20.90 21.96 24.45
CA SER A 311 20.49 23.13 25.24
C SER A 311 19.64 22.74 26.46
N GLY A 312 19.28 21.45 26.64
CA GLY A 312 18.38 21.00 27.69
C GLY A 312 16.93 21.40 27.45
N GLY A 313 16.24 21.86 28.50
CA GLY A 313 14.83 22.25 28.45
C GLY A 313 14.52 23.41 27.52
N PHE A 314 13.25 23.57 27.17
CA PHE A 314 12.73 24.55 26.22
C PHE A 314 12.21 25.79 26.95
N THR A 315 12.36 26.95 26.33
CA THR A 315 11.66 28.19 26.74
C THR A 315 10.45 28.48 25.84
N SER A 316 10.43 27.94 24.63
CA SER A 316 9.30 28.07 23.69
C SER A 316 9.33 26.93 22.68
N LEU A 317 8.17 26.30 22.49
CA LEU A 317 7.91 25.34 21.40
C LEU A 317 6.57 25.70 20.74
N THR A 318 6.53 25.51 19.43
CA THR A 318 5.31 25.72 18.63
C THR A 318 5.04 24.48 17.82
N SER A 319 3.78 24.00 17.79
CA SER A 319 3.40 22.86 16.97
C SER A 319 3.60 23.15 15.49
N THR A 320 4.15 22.18 14.76
CA THR A 320 4.33 22.28 13.29
C THR A 320 3.08 21.86 12.54
N ASN A 321 2.22 21.06 13.17
CA ASN A 321 0.95 20.64 12.61
C ASN A 321 -0.19 21.50 13.19
N ALA A 322 -1.03 22.02 12.29
CA ALA A 322 -2.19 22.80 12.66
C ALA A 322 -3.45 21.92 12.59
N VAL A 323 -4.31 22.02 13.60
CA VAL A 323 -5.64 21.40 13.56
C VAL A 323 -6.60 22.24 12.71
N ILE A 324 -7.57 21.58 12.06
CA ILE A 324 -8.62 22.27 11.29
C ILE A 324 -9.50 23.12 12.22
N SER A 325 -9.81 22.61 13.40
CA SER A 325 -10.61 23.31 14.41
C SER A 325 -10.02 23.14 15.81
N ALA A 326 -9.74 24.24 16.49
CA ALA A 326 -9.21 24.21 17.86
C ALA A 326 -10.18 23.56 18.88
N THR A 327 -11.47 23.51 18.57
CA THR A 327 -12.53 22.85 19.38
C THR A 327 -12.93 21.48 18.82
N GLY A 328 -12.32 21.02 17.73
CA GLY A 328 -12.50 19.66 17.20
C GLY A 328 -11.72 18.64 18.01
N LEU A 329 -12.22 17.41 18.09
CA LEU A 329 -11.58 16.32 18.82
C LEU A 329 -10.23 15.92 18.19
N LEU A 330 -9.18 15.85 18.99
CA LEU A 330 -7.86 15.39 18.55
C LEU A 330 -7.89 13.90 18.20
N SER A 331 -8.66 13.10 18.92
CA SER A 331 -8.82 11.66 18.68
C SER A 331 -9.38 11.29 17.30
N THR A 332 -10.01 12.24 16.59
CA THR A 332 -10.50 12.06 15.21
C THR A 332 -9.49 12.50 14.14
N GLY A 333 -8.27 12.85 14.55
CA GLY A 333 -7.22 13.39 13.68
C GLY A 333 -7.34 14.89 13.44
N ASN A 334 -8.54 15.46 13.26
CA ASN A 334 -8.79 16.90 13.11
C ASN A 334 -7.78 17.65 12.20
N GLY A 335 -7.34 17.00 11.10
CA GLY A 335 -6.35 17.54 10.17
C GLY A 335 -4.89 17.24 10.52
N LEU A 336 -4.62 16.57 11.63
CA LEU A 336 -3.28 16.11 11.99
C LEU A 336 -2.83 14.95 11.09
N PRO A 337 -1.52 14.76 10.88
CA PRO A 337 -0.95 13.65 10.13
C PRO A 337 -1.41 12.27 10.65
N TYR A 338 -1.57 12.14 11.95
CA TYR A 338 -2.15 10.99 12.66
C TYR A 338 -2.81 11.45 13.95
N ALA A 339 -3.86 10.74 14.36
CA ALA A 339 -4.54 11.02 15.62
C ALA A 339 -3.69 10.59 16.83
N PRO A 340 -3.77 11.27 17.97
CA PRO A 340 -3.23 10.77 19.22
C PRO A 340 -3.77 9.38 19.56
N SER A 341 -2.91 8.51 20.12
CA SER A 341 -3.26 7.16 20.55
C SER A 341 -3.77 7.18 21.99
N ILE A 342 -5.09 7.18 22.16
CA ILE A 342 -5.71 7.20 23.48
C ILE A 342 -6.51 5.91 23.66
N LYS A 343 -6.14 5.11 24.67
CA LYS A 343 -6.88 3.92 25.04
C LYS A 343 -7.96 4.30 26.04
N THR A 344 -9.16 3.80 25.85
CA THR A 344 -10.31 4.09 26.74
C THR A 344 -10.98 2.80 27.18
N TYR A 345 -11.47 2.81 28.43
CA TYR A 345 -12.31 1.77 29.02
C TYR A 345 -13.64 2.41 29.46
N THR A 346 -14.76 1.92 28.93
CA THR A 346 -16.08 2.55 29.12
C THR A 346 -17.14 1.59 29.64
N THR A 347 -16.74 0.46 30.27
CA THR A 347 -17.70 -0.57 30.72
C THR A 347 -18.15 -0.33 32.15
N GLY A 348 -19.46 -0.32 32.37
CA GLY A 348 -20.07 -0.16 33.68
C GLY A 348 -20.24 1.32 34.14
N THR A 349 -20.52 1.50 35.41
CA THR A 349 -20.65 2.80 36.04
C THR A 349 -19.75 2.90 37.26
N VAL A 350 -19.38 4.13 37.66
CA VAL A 350 -18.53 4.39 38.82
C VAL A 350 -19.18 5.40 39.77
N THR A 351 -18.91 5.21 41.06
CA THR A 351 -19.20 6.17 42.14
C THR A 351 -17.90 6.49 42.88
N SER A 352 -17.82 7.60 43.58
CA SER A 352 -16.58 7.98 44.27
C SER A 352 -16.85 8.37 45.75
N SER A 353 -15.87 8.08 46.62
CA SER A 353 -15.89 8.40 48.04
C SER A 353 -14.51 8.90 48.48
N ASP A 354 -14.46 10.07 49.12
CA ASP A 354 -13.23 10.65 49.67
C ASP A 354 -12.73 9.83 50.86
N ASN A 355 -11.45 9.53 50.91
CA ASN A 355 -10.79 8.76 51.97
C ASN A 355 -10.26 9.63 53.13
N ALA A 356 -10.43 10.93 53.08
CA ALA A 356 -9.92 11.91 54.05
C ALA A 356 -8.37 11.97 54.19
N ASP A 357 -7.65 11.22 53.36
CA ASP A 357 -6.18 11.21 53.25
C ASP A 357 -5.65 11.90 51.96
N GLY A 358 -6.57 12.55 51.24
CA GLY A 358 -6.28 13.21 49.97
C GLY A 358 -6.40 12.28 48.76
N THR A 359 -6.91 11.06 48.95
CA THR A 359 -7.26 10.13 47.88
C THR A 359 -8.76 9.91 47.77
N THR A 360 -9.22 9.33 46.68
CA THR A 360 -10.61 8.95 46.47
C THR A 360 -10.72 7.49 46.11
N THR A 361 -11.61 6.78 46.80
CA THR A 361 -11.99 5.41 46.35
C THR A 361 -13.08 5.51 45.31
N VAL A 362 -12.84 4.90 44.17
CA VAL A 362 -13.81 4.78 43.07
C VAL A 362 -14.34 3.35 43.04
N THR A 363 -15.65 3.21 43.20
CA THR A 363 -16.33 1.92 43.20
C THR A 363 -17.11 1.73 41.91
N GLY A 364 -16.85 0.64 41.22
CA GLY A 364 -17.46 0.26 39.93
C GLY A 364 -18.62 -0.70 40.09
N SER A 365 -19.63 -0.56 39.24
CA SER A 365 -20.72 -1.50 39.06
C SER A 365 -20.79 -1.96 37.61
N GLY A 366 -20.70 -3.28 37.38
CA GLY A 366 -20.59 -3.85 36.04
C GLY A 366 -19.23 -3.60 35.35
N THR A 367 -18.20 -3.23 36.13
CA THR A 367 -16.84 -2.99 35.66
C THR A 367 -15.99 -4.26 35.76
N SER A 368 -14.84 -4.25 35.08
CA SER A 368 -13.78 -5.27 35.20
C SER A 368 -12.43 -4.56 35.05
N PHE A 369 -12.00 -3.88 36.12
CA PHE A 369 -10.82 -3.02 36.08
C PHE A 369 -9.51 -3.83 35.93
N THR A 370 -9.39 -4.93 36.67
CA THR A 370 -8.17 -5.75 36.64
C THR A 370 -7.87 -6.26 35.23
N GLY A 371 -6.70 -5.95 34.71
CA GLY A 371 -6.26 -6.32 33.36
C GLY A 371 -6.73 -5.38 32.23
N ASN A 372 -7.67 -4.44 32.50
CA ASN A 372 -8.14 -3.46 31.53
C ASN A 372 -7.73 -2.02 31.88
N VAL A 373 -7.42 -1.77 33.13
CA VAL A 373 -7.07 -0.46 33.70
C VAL A 373 -5.84 -0.61 34.55
N LYS A 374 -4.99 0.39 34.61
CA LYS A 374 -3.73 0.38 35.39
C LYS A 374 -3.52 1.70 36.14
N ALA A 375 -2.56 1.70 37.04
CA ALA A 375 -2.06 2.93 37.63
C ALA A 375 -1.52 3.87 36.53
N ASN A 376 -1.65 5.16 36.78
CA ASN A 376 -1.40 6.25 35.81
C ASN A 376 -2.49 6.46 34.74
N ASP A 377 -3.49 5.58 34.62
CA ASP A 377 -4.69 5.89 33.84
C ASP A 377 -5.52 6.99 34.53
N TRP A 378 -6.49 7.57 33.82
CA TRP A 378 -7.34 8.63 34.31
C TRP A 378 -8.80 8.24 34.25
N VAL A 379 -9.54 8.41 35.37
CA VAL A 379 -10.99 8.20 35.43
C VAL A 379 -11.73 9.51 35.49
N LYS A 380 -12.77 9.67 34.66
CA LYS A 380 -13.69 10.82 34.70
C LYS A 380 -14.72 10.57 35.76
N LEU A 381 -14.84 11.49 36.73
CA LEU A 381 -15.85 11.44 37.80
C LEU A 381 -17.05 12.35 37.48
N ALA A 382 -18.05 12.35 38.35
CA ALA A 382 -19.32 13.00 38.12
C ALA A 382 -19.26 14.54 38.03
N ASP A 383 -18.20 15.16 38.51
CA ASP A 383 -17.92 16.60 38.34
C ASP A 383 -17.42 16.97 36.95
N GLY A 384 -17.17 15.96 36.10
CA GLY A 384 -16.65 16.14 34.75
C GLY A 384 -15.13 16.22 34.66
N ASN A 385 -14.39 16.15 35.77
CA ASN A 385 -12.96 16.19 35.83
C ASN A 385 -12.35 14.79 35.74
N TYR A 386 -11.10 14.72 35.28
CA TYR A 386 -10.30 13.50 35.24
C TYR A 386 -9.40 13.43 36.48
N TYR A 387 -9.38 12.26 37.13
CA TYR A 387 -8.58 11.98 38.31
C TYR A 387 -7.61 10.83 38.00
N LYS A 388 -6.36 10.99 38.40
CA LYS A 388 -5.32 10.00 38.11
C LYS A 388 -5.48 8.77 38.99
N ILE A 389 -5.49 7.59 38.43
CA ILE A 389 -5.55 6.30 39.13
C ILE A 389 -4.21 6.04 39.81
N THR A 390 -4.19 5.86 41.10
CA THR A 390 -3.01 5.52 41.90
C THR A 390 -2.88 4.03 42.13
N SER A 391 -4.01 3.29 42.26
CA SER A 391 -4.03 1.84 42.33
C SER A 391 -5.31 1.26 41.75
N VAL A 392 -5.22 0.02 41.26
CA VAL A 392 -6.36 -0.82 40.86
C VAL A 392 -6.50 -1.94 41.88
N ASP A 393 -7.47 -1.78 42.80
CA ASP A 393 -7.57 -2.63 43.98
C ASP A 393 -8.33 -3.94 43.71
N SER A 394 -9.28 -3.90 42.75
CA SER A 394 -10.07 -5.04 42.32
C SER A 394 -10.78 -4.78 40.98
N ASN A 395 -11.56 -5.74 40.48
CA ASN A 395 -12.41 -5.53 39.29
C ASN A 395 -13.49 -4.44 39.48
N THR A 396 -13.80 -4.08 40.69
CA THR A 396 -14.84 -3.11 41.03
C THR A 396 -14.35 -2.00 41.95
N GLN A 397 -13.04 -1.86 42.14
CA GLN A 397 -12.50 -0.82 43.02
C GLN A 397 -11.13 -0.36 42.50
N LEU A 398 -10.95 0.95 42.49
CA LEU A 398 -9.67 1.61 42.26
C LEU A 398 -9.56 2.86 43.15
N THR A 399 -8.33 3.29 43.40
CA THR A 399 -8.02 4.49 44.13
C THR A 399 -7.47 5.57 43.20
N VAL A 400 -7.88 6.81 43.37
CA VAL A 400 -7.39 7.95 42.59
C VAL A 400 -6.79 9.04 43.48
N SER A 401 -5.95 9.88 42.89
CA SER A 401 -5.41 11.06 43.53
C SER A 401 -6.51 12.15 43.66
N GLY A 402 -6.47 12.92 44.75
CA GLY A 402 -7.43 13.99 45.04
C GLY A 402 -8.66 13.50 45.77
N GLY A 403 -9.14 14.30 46.72
CA GLY A 403 -10.37 14.04 47.51
C GLY A 403 -11.64 14.49 46.81
N TYR A 404 -12.47 13.54 46.40
CA TYR A 404 -13.76 13.83 45.75
C TYR A 404 -14.83 12.81 46.15
N THR A 405 -15.96 13.28 46.65
CA THR A 405 -17.08 12.42 46.99
C THR A 405 -18.29 12.71 46.14
N ASN A 406 -18.79 11.69 45.45
CA ASN A 406 -20.09 11.70 44.81
C ASN A 406 -20.70 10.30 44.80
N ALA A 407 -21.84 10.18 45.51
CA ALA A 407 -22.58 8.90 45.54
C ALA A 407 -23.40 8.64 44.27
N GLY A 408 -23.48 9.60 43.34
CA GLY A 408 -24.14 9.43 42.03
C GLY A 408 -23.32 8.55 41.11
N ALA A 409 -23.95 7.49 40.55
CA ALA A 409 -23.30 6.66 39.56
C ALA A 409 -23.19 7.37 38.20
N VAL A 410 -21.99 7.43 37.62
CA VAL A 410 -21.74 7.93 36.27
C VAL A 410 -21.19 6.80 35.40
N ALA A 411 -21.37 6.90 34.10
CA ALA A 411 -20.76 5.94 33.16
C ALA A 411 -19.24 5.91 33.37
N SER A 412 -18.66 4.71 33.42
CA SER A 412 -17.21 4.56 33.48
C SER A 412 -16.56 5.19 32.24
N SER A 413 -15.62 6.08 32.45
CA SER A 413 -14.82 6.68 31.37
C SER A 413 -13.39 6.81 31.88
N ILE A 414 -12.57 5.82 31.51
CA ILE A 414 -11.17 5.72 31.94
C ILE A 414 -10.30 5.77 30.68
N THR A 415 -9.25 6.56 30.72
CA THR A 415 -8.30 6.73 29.62
C THR A 415 -6.86 6.57 30.13
N ASP A 416 -5.99 5.97 29.35
CA ASP A 416 -4.55 5.87 29.63
C ASP A 416 -3.71 6.97 28.96
N GLY A 417 -4.34 7.95 28.30
CA GLY A 417 -3.65 9.12 27.75
C GLY A 417 -3.10 10.02 28.87
N THR A 418 -1.77 10.07 28.98
CA THR A 418 -1.06 10.90 29.96
C THR A 418 0.09 11.63 29.29
N LEU A 419 0.21 12.93 29.58
CA LEU A 419 1.39 13.73 29.20
C LEU A 419 2.06 14.24 30.47
N TYR A 420 3.35 13.95 30.64
CA TYR A 420 4.16 14.49 31.73
C TYR A 420 4.95 15.71 31.23
N VAL A 421 4.92 16.76 32.04
CA VAL A 421 5.66 18.00 31.80
C VAL A 421 6.59 18.24 32.97
N THR A 422 7.86 18.39 32.69
CA THR A 422 8.89 18.66 33.68
C THR A 422 9.29 20.14 33.58
N VAL A 423 9.21 20.87 34.67
CA VAL A 423 9.60 22.30 34.75
C VAL A 423 10.85 22.38 35.61
N THR A 424 11.88 23.07 35.11
CA THR A 424 13.17 23.27 35.79
C THR A 424 13.38 24.77 36.05
N ASP A 425 13.70 25.14 37.28
CA ASP A 425 14.03 26.51 37.66
C ASP A 425 15.51 26.87 37.47
N ALA A 426 15.87 28.11 37.73
CA ALA A 426 17.26 28.60 37.62
C ALA A 426 18.22 27.96 38.62
N SER A 427 17.74 27.26 39.65
CA SER A 427 18.54 26.50 40.62
C SER A 427 18.67 25.02 40.23
N ASN A 428 18.15 24.61 39.07
CA ASN A 428 18.03 23.23 38.60
C ASN A 428 17.10 22.38 39.48
N ALA A 429 16.17 23.00 40.23
CA ALA A 429 15.11 22.25 40.88
C ALA A 429 14.05 21.84 39.84
N ILE A 430 13.65 20.59 39.89
CA ILE A 430 12.74 19.95 38.93
C ILE A 430 11.38 19.76 39.63
N THR A 431 10.32 20.15 38.95
CA THR A 431 8.93 19.83 39.32
C THR A 431 8.28 19.10 38.14
N LYS A 432 7.73 17.92 38.40
CA LYS A 432 7.04 17.10 37.39
C LYS A 432 5.53 17.18 37.59
N SER A 433 4.81 17.46 36.52
CA SER A 433 3.34 17.50 36.47
C SER A 433 2.83 16.53 35.41
N SER A 434 1.68 15.91 35.69
CA SER A 434 1.01 15.03 34.72
C SER A 434 -0.36 15.60 34.36
N ILE A 435 -0.77 15.52 33.11
CA ILE A 435 -2.08 15.90 32.61
C ILE A 435 -2.73 14.74 31.86
N SER A 436 -4.05 14.58 32.02
CA SER A 436 -4.81 13.59 31.26
C SER A 436 -5.01 14.05 29.82
N ILE A 437 -4.82 13.16 28.87
CA ILE A 437 -5.22 13.34 27.47
C ILE A 437 -6.37 12.38 27.20
N ALA A 438 -7.58 12.91 27.14
CA ALA A 438 -8.80 12.13 27.06
C ALA A 438 -9.29 11.96 25.59
N ALA A 439 -10.21 11.03 25.37
CA ALA A 439 -10.80 10.83 24.04
C ALA A 439 -11.60 12.05 23.53
N ASP A 440 -12.12 12.86 24.44
CA ASP A 440 -12.84 14.12 24.17
C ASP A 440 -11.90 15.35 24.17
N GLU A 441 -10.57 15.15 24.15
CA GLU A 441 -9.60 16.23 24.14
C GLU A 441 -9.67 17.06 22.85
N THR A 442 -9.63 18.37 23.02
CA THR A 442 -9.50 19.35 21.93
C THR A 442 -8.22 20.14 22.09
N LEU A 443 -7.75 20.84 21.05
CA LEU A 443 -6.57 21.68 21.20
C LEU A 443 -6.75 22.79 22.24
N THR A 444 -7.99 23.31 22.35
CA THR A 444 -8.33 24.35 23.36
C THR A 444 -8.25 23.79 24.78
N THR A 445 -8.80 22.59 25.03
CA THR A 445 -8.75 21.98 26.38
C THR A 445 -7.34 21.54 26.74
N LEU A 446 -6.58 21.00 25.81
CA LEU A 446 -5.17 20.67 26.00
C LEU A 446 -4.35 21.92 26.35
N SER A 447 -4.54 23.01 25.61
CA SER A 447 -3.89 24.30 25.93
C SER A 447 -4.21 24.76 27.32
N ALA A 448 -5.48 24.73 27.75
CA ALA A 448 -5.88 25.12 29.10
C ALA A 448 -5.23 24.23 30.19
N LYS A 449 -5.07 22.94 29.96
CA LYS A 449 -4.38 22.02 30.88
C LYS A 449 -2.89 22.33 31.00
N VAL A 450 -2.23 22.61 29.87
CA VAL A 450 -0.81 23.00 29.84
C VAL A 450 -0.61 24.34 30.52
N ASP A 451 -1.49 25.32 30.27
CA ASP A 451 -1.47 26.66 30.91
C ASP A 451 -1.71 26.57 32.43
N GLY A 452 -2.36 25.53 32.90
CA GLY A 452 -2.55 25.25 34.34
C GLY A 452 -1.28 24.76 35.06
N ILE A 453 -0.18 24.46 34.35
CA ILE A 453 1.08 24.04 34.96
C ILE A 453 1.85 25.29 35.40
N THR A 454 2.29 25.30 36.64
CA THR A 454 3.03 26.44 37.21
C THR A 454 4.30 26.77 36.38
N ASN A 455 4.45 28.06 36.05
CA ASN A 455 5.56 28.60 35.25
C ASN A 455 5.60 28.13 33.78
N VAL A 456 4.50 27.58 33.27
CA VAL A 456 4.28 27.26 31.87
C VAL A 456 3.04 27.96 31.36
N ASN A 457 3.11 28.54 30.17
CA ASN A 457 1.99 29.24 29.53
C ASN A 457 1.72 28.60 28.17
N SER A 458 0.50 28.60 27.71
CA SER A 458 0.17 28.13 26.39
C SER A 458 -0.90 28.96 25.69
N SER A 459 -0.87 28.95 24.37
CA SER A 459 -1.84 29.66 23.53
C SER A 459 -2.12 28.90 22.24
N VAL A 460 -3.33 29.08 21.72
CA VAL A 460 -3.74 28.51 20.44
C VAL A 460 -4.07 29.64 19.46
N THR A 461 -3.38 29.64 18.32
CA THR A 461 -3.63 30.61 17.25
C THR A 461 -3.69 29.88 15.91
N ASN A 462 -4.78 30.04 15.15
CA ASN A 462 -4.96 29.41 13.84
C ASN A 462 -4.76 27.88 13.85
N GLY A 463 -5.20 27.20 14.91
CA GLY A 463 -5.03 25.75 15.04
C GLY A 463 -3.63 25.28 15.43
N VAL A 464 -2.73 26.19 15.77
CA VAL A 464 -1.36 25.92 16.20
C VAL A 464 -1.21 26.16 17.69
N LEU A 465 -0.62 25.22 18.43
CA LEU A 465 -0.32 25.34 19.86
C LEU A 465 1.09 25.91 20.03
N THR A 466 1.20 26.94 20.85
CA THR A 466 2.48 27.48 21.32
C THR A 466 2.56 27.33 22.84
N ILE A 467 3.66 26.77 23.34
CA ILE A 467 3.95 26.56 24.75
C ILE A 467 5.19 27.40 25.09
N THR A 468 5.15 28.16 26.18
CA THR A 468 6.27 28.99 26.65
C THR A 468 6.45 28.82 28.17
N SER A 469 7.68 29.02 28.65
CA SER A 469 7.94 29.11 30.09
C SER A 469 8.05 30.55 30.58
N ASP A 470 7.83 30.76 31.86
CA ASP A 470 8.17 32.04 32.52
C ASP A 470 9.69 32.30 32.51
N SER A 471 10.06 33.57 32.70
CA SER A 471 11.47 33.96 32.75
C SER A 471 12.21 33.28 33.90
N GLY A 472 13.33 32.64 33.61
CA GLY A 472 14.12 31.86 34.56
C GLY A 472 13.72 30.40 34.70
N TYR A 473 12.70 29.97 33.94
CA TYR A 473 12.28 28.57 33.88
C TYR A 473 12.47 27.97 32.50
N THR A 474 12.66 26.67 32.47
CA THR A 474 12.59 25.85 31.25
C THR A 474 11.65 24.69 31.48
N TYR A 475 11.10 24.11 30.41
CA TYR A 475 10.26 22.90 30.49
C TYR A 475 10.73 21.86 29.48
N ASN A 476 10.40 20.60 29.73
CA ASN A 476 10.62 19.50 28.81
C ASN A 476 9.54 18.43 29.00
N PHE A 477 9.54 17.40 28.15
CA PHE A 477 8.62 16.28 28.19
C PHE A 477 9.37 14.95 28.40
N THR A 478 10.44 14.97 29.17
CA THR A 478 11.28 13.81 29.37
C THR A 478 10.79 12.91 30.50
N ASN A 479 11.32 11.71 30.56
CA ASN A 479 11.08 10.77 31.65
C ASN A 479 12.00 11.00 32.87
N GLU A 480 12.61 12.19 33.01
CA GLU A 480 13.44 12.55 34.15
C GLU A 480 12.66 12.42 35.45
N LEU A 481 13.30 11.90 36.50
CA LEU A 481 12.70 11.77 37.82
C LEU A 481 12.53 13.15 38.48
N ASP A 482 11.43 13.35 39.19
CA ASP A 482 11.29 14.50 40.10
C ASP A 482 12.33 14.38 41.21
N LYS A 483 13.33 15.25 41.19
CA LYS A 483 14.42 15.22 42.17
C LYS A 483 13.97 15.63 43.58
N ASN A 484 12.80 16.29 43.71
CA ASN A 484 12.27 16.80 44.97
C ASN A 484 10.79 16.43 45.11
N PRO A 485 10.42 15.16 45.20
CA PRO A 485 9.04 14.69 45.13
C PRO A 485 8.19 15.10 46.35
N GLY A 486 8.78 15.73 47.32
CA GLY A 486 8.13 16.14 48.56
C GLY A 486 8.78 15.59 49.81
N SER A 487 8.01 15.39 50.85
CA SER A 487 8.51 14.93 52.16
C SER A 487 7.72 13.74 52.67
N LEU A 488 8.43 12.76 53.21
CA LEU A 488 7.86 11.68 53.98
C LEU A 488 7.83 12.09 55.49
N GLY A 489 6.65 12.39 56.03
CA GLY A 489 6.57 13.01 57.35
C GLY A 489 7.20 14.41 57.33
N SER A 490 8.22 14.66 58.17
CA SER A 490 9.00 15.91 58.15
C SER A 490 10.35 15.78 57.45
N SER A 491 10.67 14.60 56.90
CA SER A 491 11.91 14.37 56.15
C SER A 491 11.76 14.71 54.65
N VAL A 492 12.53 15.67 54.20
CA VAL A 492 12.60 15.97 52.75
C VAL A 492 13.23 14.80 52.03
N THR A 493 12.59 14.37 50.96
CA THR A 493 13.00 13.25 50.14
C THR A 493 13.65 13.76 48.84
N ALA A 494 14.75 13.16 48.42
CA ALA A 494 15.37 13.44 47.13
C ALA A 494 15.56 12.13 46.33
N LEU A 495 15.29 12.18 45.03
CA LEU A 495 15.50 11.06 44.11
C LEU A 495 16.76 11.24 43.28
N SER A 496 17.33 10.12 42.86
CA SER A 496 18.48 10.05 41.95
C SER A 496 18.37 8.82 41.05
N GLY A 497 19.09 8.87 39.94
CA GLY A 497 19.11 7.79 38.95
C GLY A 497 18.22 8.07 37.79
N HIS A 498 17.99 7.04 37.00
CA HIS A 498 17.13 7.04 35.82
C HIS A 498 16.24 5.81 35.85
N TYR A 499 14.94 5.97 35.72
CA TYR A 499 14.01 4.84 35.72
C TYR A 499 14.18 4.02 34.43
N THR A 500 14.38 2.72 34.57
CA THR A 500 14.61 1.76 33.48
C THR A 500 13.51 0.70 33.35
N GLY A 501 12.40 0.87 34.09
CA GLY A 501 11.24 0.00 33.97
C GLY A 501 10.57 0.11 32.57
N SER A 502 9.81 -0.91 32.20
CA SER A 502 9.13 -0.99 30.90
C SER A 502 7.88 -0.12 30.79
N ASP A 503 7.23 0.14 31.91
CA ASP A 503 5.95 0.83 32.00
C ASP A 503 6.02 1.99 33.00
N ASN A 504 5.13 2.97 32.87
CA ASN A 504 4.94 3.98 33.89
C ASN A 504 4.38 3.35 35.17
N ASP A 505 4.86 3.76 36.32
CA ASP A 505 4.44 3.21 37.60
C ASP A 505 4.37 4.31 38.69
N ILE A 506 3.79 3.98 39.84
CA ILE A 506 3.76 4.82 41.04
C ILE A 506 4.45 4.07 42.15
N PHE A 507 5.61 4.56 42.60
CA PHE A 507 6.30 4.00 43.76
C PHE A 507 5.77 4.69 45.02
N THR A 508 5.10 3.92 45.88
CA THR A 508 4.59 4.41 47.17
C THR A 508 5.52 4.02 48.29
N MET A 509 6.10 5.02 48.96
CA MET A 509 6.92 4.86 50.16
C MET A 509 6.02 5.03 51.38
N SER A 510 5.92 3.99 52.21
CA SER A 510 5.08 3.94 53.40
C SER A 510 5.89 3.57 54.64
N VAL A 511 5.65 4.29 55.75
CA VAL A 511 6.27 3.94 57.02
C VAL A 511 5.59 2.71 57.60
N VAL A 512 6.33 1.60 57.79
CA VAL A 512 5.76 0.35 58.34
C VAL A 512 5.59 0.38 59.83
N ASN A 513 4.73 -0.52 60.37
CA ASN A 513 4.57 -0.73 61.81
C ASN A 513 5.92 -0.97 62.47
N ASN A 514 6.17 -0.29 63.56
CA ASN A 514 7.47 -0.22 64.29
C ASN A 514 8.56 0.59 63.56
N GLY A 515 8.26 1.21 62.42
CA GLY A 515 9.17 2.06 61.65
C GLY A 515 9.14 3.53 62.02
N THR A 516 8.35 3.94 63.02
CA THR A 516 8.29 5.33 63.53
C THR A 516 9.61 5.74 64.18
N GLY A 517 10.14 6.89 63.77
CA GLY A 517 11.42 7.38 64.31
C GLY A 517 11.92 8.62 63.60
N THR A 518 13.16 8.99 63.86
CA THR A 518 13.87 10.05 63.15
C THR A 518 14.88 9.43 62.19
N MET A 519 15.01 9.95 60.99
CA MET A 519 16.00 9.49 60.00
C MET A 519 17.41 9.45 60.62
N GLY A 520 18.12 8.35 60.43
CA GLY A 520 19.43 8.13 61.01
C GLY A 520 19.45 7.68 62.49
N THR A 521 18.25 7.41 63.09
CA THR A 521 18.15 6.99 64.50
C THR A 521 17.10 5.90 64.71
N GLY A 522 17.26 5.06 65.73
CA GLY A 522 16.27 4.01 66.08
C GLY A 522 16.16 2.91 64.98
N ASN A 523 14.92 2.43 64.85
CA ASN A 523 14.59 1.34 63.90
C ASN A 523 13.63 1.83 62.82
N ALA A 524 13.82 3.05 62.34
CA ALA A 524 12.96 3.59 61.27
C ALA A 524 13.05 2.75 59.98
N LEU A 525 11.92 2.32 59.45
CA LEU A 525 11.81 1.45 58.28
C LEU A 525 10.76 1.93 57.32
N ILE A 526 11.11 2.04 56.07
CA ILE A 526 10.22 2.44 54.96
C ILE A 526 10.05 1.26 54.01
N ARG A 527 8.80 0.96 53.66
CA ARG A 527 8.47 0.02 52.61
C ARG A 527 8.17 0.78 51.33
N VAL A 528 8.74 0.35 50.23
CA VAL A 528 8.41 0.87 48.89
C VAL A 528 7.61 -0.20 48.17
N THR A 529 6.45 0.17 47.61
CA THR A 529 5.60 -0.71 46.79
C THR A 529 5.35 -0.07 45.44
N ASP A 530 5.11 -0.90 44.42
CA ASP A 530 4.56 -0.45 43.15
C ASP A 530 3.05 -0.19 43.25
N ALA A 531 2.44 0.27 42.18
CA ALA A 531 1.00 0.54 42.10
C ALA A 531 0.12 -0.70 42.32
N THR A 532 0.65 -1.92 42.17
CA THR A 532 -0.08 -3.18 42.46
C THR A 532 0.01 -3.59 43.93
N GLY A 533 0.77 -2.86 44.73
CA GLY A 533 1.06 -3.21 46.13
C GLY A 533 2.19 -4.23 46.32
N LYS A 534 2.89 -4.62 45.22
CA LYS A 534 4.06 -5.49 45.32
C LYS A 534 5.21 -4.74 45.98
N ILE A 535 5.84 -5.37 46.94
CA ILE A 535 7.00 -4.79 47.64
C ILE A 535 8.21 -4.77 46.73
N LEU A 536 8.73 -3.58 46.46
CA LEU A 536 9.93 -3.32 45.68
C LEU A 536 11.19 -3.30 46.56
N ALA A 537 11.11 -2.59 47.70
CA ALA A 537 12.19 -2.47 48.65
C ALA A 537 11.68 -2.28 50.10
N ASN A 538 12.50 -2.67 51.05
CA ASN A 538 12.37 -2.25 52.45
C ASN A 538 13.67 -1.50 52.84
N LEU A 539 13.54 -0.22 53.13
CA LEU A 539 14.66 0.69 53.35
C LEU A 539 14.83 0.88 54.85
N ASP A 540 15.95 0.43 55.41
CA ASP A 540 16.33 0.75 56.80
C ASP A 540 16.90 2.17 56.81
N VAL A 541 16.18 3.08 57.43
CA VAL A 541 16.53 4.48 57.55
C VAL A 541 16.73 4.87 59.03
N GLY A 542 16.92 3.82 59.89
CA GLY A 542 17.23 3.94 61.32
C GLY A 542 18.69 4.25 61.61
N SER A 543 19.21 3.69 62.73
CA SER A 543 20.56 3.99 63.20
C SER A 543 21.72 3.57 62.26
N ASN A 544 21.42 2.71 61.26
CA ASN A 544 22.41 2.29 60.26
C ASN A 544 22.39 3.21 59.01
N TYR A 545 21.51 4.13 58.91
CA TYR A 545 21.36 5.05 57.77
C TYR A 545 22.11 6.36 58.00
N THR A 546 22.96 6.73 57.04
CA THR A 546 23.58 8.04 57.02
C THR A 546 22.63 9.04 56.34
N VAL A 547 22.15 10.02 57.08
CA VAL A 547 21.23 11.02 56.56
C VAL A 547 21.78 11.65 55.28
N GLY A 548 21.01 11.59 54.17
CA GLY A 548 21.36 12.07 52.86
C GLY A 548 22.06 11.01 51.98
N GLU A 549 22.31 9.79 52.47
CA GLU A 549 22.80 8.67 51.66
C GLU A 549 21.69 8.17 50.72
N TYR A 550 22.04 7.82 49.47
CA TYR A 550 21.10 7.27 48.50
C TYR A 550 20.96 5.75 48.71
N LEU A 551 19.73 5.32 48.94
CA LEU A 551 19.31 3.93 49.01
C LEU A 551 18.67 3.50 47.68
N ASN A 552 19.09 2.36 47.16
CA ASN A 552 18.54 1.83 45.93
C ASN A 552 17.16 1.22 46.18
N ILE A 553 16.19 1.55 45.33
CA ILE A 553 14.85 0.94 45.32
C ILE A 553 14.81 -0.21 44.30
N THR A 554 14.67 0.08 43.05
CA THR A 554 14.72 -0.87 41.91
C THR A 554 14.78 -0.06 40.60
N ASP A 555 15.02 -0.74 39.47
CA ASP A 555 14.96 -0.18 38.13
C ASP A 555 15.68 1.18 37.99
N GLY A 556 16.87 1.29 38.58
CA GLY A 556 17.71 2.47 38.47
C GLY A 556 17.30 3.64 39.37
N VAL A 557 16.23 3.53 40.18
CA VAL A 557 15.75 4.57 41.08
C VAL A 557 16.37 4.44 42.47
N SER A 558 16.94 5.52 42.97
CA SER A 558 17.48 5.62 44.32
C SER A 558 16.86 6.81 45.05
N VAL A 559 16.73 6.69 46.37
CA VAL A 559 16.11 7.70 47.23
C VAL A 559 17.04 8.04 48.40
N SER A 560 17.08 9.31 48.80
CA SER A 560 17.70 9.77 50.01
C SER A 560 16.73 10.60 50.85
N PHE A 561 16.97 10.61 52.16
CA PHE A 561 16.10 11.32 53.12
C PHE A 561 16.96 12.28 53.92
N ALA A 562 16.48 13.53 54.05
CA ALA A 562 17.04 14.51 54.96
C ALA A 562 16.69 14.17 56.42
N SER A 563 17.32 14.85 57.38
CA SER A 563 16.94 14.72 58.79
C SER A 563 15.45 15.11 58.98
N GLY A 564 14.70 14.25 59.65
CA GLY A 564 13.26 14.47 59.86
C GLY A 564 12.61 13.29 60.56
N ALA A 565 11.46 13.51 61.21
CA ALA A 565 10.68 12.48 61.88
C ALA A 565 9.68 11.85 60.87
N ILE A 566 9.54 10.55 60.96
CA ILE A 566 8.52 9.76 60.24
C ILE A 566 7.67 8.97 61.23
N ALA A 567 6.44 8.73 60.89
CA ALA A 567 5.48 7.98 61.67
C ALA A 567 4.63 7.07 60.80
N VAL A 568 4.13 5.99 61.35
CA VAL A 568 3.14 5.11 60.67
C VAL A 568 1.97 5.95 60.17
N GLY A 569 1.62 5.72 58.90
CA GLY A 569 0.61 6.53 58.18
C GLY A 569 1.19 7.72 57.43
N ASN A 570 2.52 7.95 57.45
CA ASN A 570 3.16 8.82 56.46
C ASN A 570 3.43 8.04 55.22
N ASP A 571 2.92 8.54 54.09
CA ASP A 571 3.11 7.98 52.75
C ASP A 571 3.58 9.07 51.81
N LEU A 572 4.35 8.68 50.79
CA LEU A 572 4.81 9.52 49.70
C LEU A 572 4.76 8.70 48.40
N ALA A 573 3.92 9.12 47.49
CA ALA A 573 3.87 8.52 46.14
C ALA A 573 4.75 9.32 45.17
N ILE A 574 5.49 8.62 44.34
CA ILE A 574 6.34 9.20 43.29
C ILE A 574 6.01 8.56 41.96
N ASP A 575 5.84 9.38 40.94
CA ASP A 575 5.67 8.94 39.56
C ASP A 575 7.02 8.57 38.95
N VAL A 576 7.15 7.33 38.48
CA VAL A 576 8.30 6.88 37.68
C VAL A 576 7.79 6.59 36.26
N THR A 577 8.40 7.22 35.28
CA THR A 577 7.90 7.21 33.91
C THR A 577 8.93 6.64 32.94
N SER A 578 8.50 5.67 32.14
CA SER A 578 9.25 5.18 30.97
C SER A 578 8.79 5.87 29.69
N ASP A 579 7.49 6.18 29.60
CA ASP A 579 6.80 6.82 28.47
C ASP A 579 6.10 8.10 28.98
N PRO A 580 6.66 9.28 28.77
CA PRO A 580 6.08 10.53 29.26
C PRO A 580 4.90 11.06 28.43
N ASP A 581 4.66 10.55 27.21
CA ASP A 581 3.48 10.89 26.38
C ASP A 581 2.80 9.61 25.87
N THR A 582 2.07 8.90 26.74
CA THR A 582 1.38 7.66 26.38
C THR A 582 0.31 7.85 25.30
N SER A 583 -0.09 9.10 25.04
CA SER A 583 -1.07 9.47 24.00
C SER A 583 -0.43 9.79 22.66
N ASN A 584 0.88 10.02 22.59
CA ASN A 584 1.59 10.55 21.44
C ASN A 584 1.03 11.88 20.91
N VAL A 585 0.46 12.70 21.80
CA VAL A 585 -0.14 13.99 21.42
C VAL A 585 0.93 14.99 20.96
N LEU A 586 2.14 14.95 21.53
CA LEU A 586 3.25 15.81 21.15
C LEU A 586 3.65 15.56 19.68
N SER A 587 3.89 14.31 19.33
CA SER A 587 4.28 13.94 17.98
C SER A 587 3.16 14.18 16.96
N SER A 588 1.89 13.94 17.34
CA SER A 588 0.73 14.23 16.50
C SER A 588 0.61 15.71 16.16
N LEU A 589 0.85 16.58 17.13
CA LEU A 589 0.88 18.04 16.96
C LEU A 589 2.16 18.54 16.29
N GLY A 590 3.18 17.69 16.14
CA GLY A 590 4.49 18.09 15.60
C GLY A 590 5.29 18.96 16.56
N ILE A 591 5.18 18.73 17.89
CA ILE A 591 5.96 19.39 18.91
C ILE A 591 7.24 18.62 19.12
N ASN A 592 8.40 19.27 18.93
CA ASN A 592 9.73 18.70 19.09
C ASN A 592 9.94 17.39 18.25
N THR A 593 9.41 17.34 17.03
CA THR A 593 9.51 16.17 16.15
C THR A 593 10.74 16.21 15.25
N PHE A 594 11.31 15.06 14.89
CA PHE A 594 12.45 14.98 13.96
C PHE A 594 12.00 15.09 12.49
N PHE A 595 10.91 14.41 12.13
CA PHE A 595 10.36 14.38 10.78
C PHE A 595 9.03 15.12 10.70
N THR A 596 8.73 15.60 9.48
CA THR A 596 7.43 16.15 9.07
C THR A 596 6.80 15.23 8.02
N GLY A 597 5.51 15.44 7.74
CA GLY A 597 4.74 14.62 6.78
C GLY A 597 4.14 13.37 7.41
N ASN A 598 3.48 12.55 6.59
CA ASN A 598 2.77 11.34 7.01
C ASN A 598 2.82 10.18 6.01
N ASP A 599 3.53 10.34 4.89
CA ASP A 599 3.71 9.34 3.85
C ASP A 599 5.08 9.50 3.18
N ALA A 600 5.41 8.61 2.25
CA ALA A 600 6.70 8.63 1.54
C ALA A 600 6.90 9.86 0.67
N SER A 601 5.83 10.47 0.18
CA SER A 601 5.90 11.65 -0.69
C SER A 601 6.09 12.94 0.08
N SER A 602 5.52 13.02 1.29
CA SER A 602 5.48 14.23 2.11
C SER A 602 6.56 14.27 3.20
N ILE A 603 7.19 13.13 3.53
CA ILE A 603 8.24 13.06 4.56
C ILE A 603 9.31 14.12 4.37
N GLY A 604 9.68 14.80 5.46
CA GLY A 604 10.73 15.82 5.50
C GLY A 604 11.44 15.84 6.84
N VAL A 605 12.64 16.40 6.92
CA VAL A 605 13.27 16.72 8.20
C VAL A 605 12.70 18.04 8.71
N ALA A 606 12.38 18.14 9.99
CA ALA A 606 11.82 19.35 10.59
C ALA A 606 12.78 20.55 10.41
N GLN A 607 12.23 21.70 10.01
CA GLN A 607 13.05 22.87 9.63
C GLN A 607 13.92 23.35 10.78
N TYR A 608 13.41 23.36 12.01
CA TYR A 608 14.17 23.81 13.16
C TYR A 608 15.40 22.92 13.51
N ILE A 609 15.39 21.63 13.09
CA ILE A 609 16.55 20.71 13.19
C ILE A 609 17.55 21.04 12.07
N ILE A 610 17.04 21.39 10.89
CA ILE A 610 17.89 21.82 9.75
C ILE A 610 18.64 23.10 10.11
N ASP A 611 17.97 24.03 10.79
CA ASP A 611 18.52 25.31 11.20
C ASP A 611 19.52 25.17 12.37
N ASP A 612 19.26 24.21 13.28
CA ASP A 612 20.07 23.99 14.47
C ASP A 612 20.09 22.50 14.90
N VAL A 613 21.17 21.81 14.53
CA VAL A 613 21.36 20.38 14.86
C VAL A 613 21.51 20.10 16.35
N THR A 614 21.78 21.13 17.17
CA THR A 614 21.86 20.97 18.63
C THR A 614 20.51 20.63 19.24
N ARG A 615 19.41 20.86 18.52
CA ARG A 615 18.04 20.53 18.89
C ARG A 615 17.67 19.05 18.70
N ILE A 616 18.53 18.25 18.06
CA ILE A 616 18.30 16.79 17.98
C ILE A 616 18.21 16.23 19.40
N ALA A 617 17.09 15.60 19.72
CA ALA A 617 16.76 15.14 21.07
C ALA A 617 17.47 13.82 21.40
N ALA A 618 18.75 13.87 21.73
CA ALA A 618 19.57 12.71 22.08
C ALA A 618 19.49 12.34 23.57
N ALA A 619 19.11 13.27 24.43
CA ALA A 619 19.07 13.13 25.87
C ALA A 619 17.65 12.99 26.41
N SER A 620 17.48 12.28 27.52
CA SER A 620 16.26 12.21 28.33
C SER A 620 16.31 13.10 29.56
N THR A 621 17.44 13.72 29.83
CA THR A 621 17.65 14.66 30.93
C THR A 621 18.42 15.87 30.45
N SER A 622 18.42 16.94 31.24
CA SER A 622 19.23 18.12 30.94
C SER A 622 20.72 17.94 31.30
N SER A 623 21.17 16.73 31.66
CA SER A 623 22.56 16.44 32.03
C SER A 623 23.47 16.36 30.80
N PRO A 624 24.61 17.01 30.79
CA PRO A 624 25.60 16.86 29.73
C PRO A 624 26.04 15.40 29.57
N GLY A 625 26.18 14.93 28.32
CA GLY A 625 26.59 13.56 28.03
C GLY A 625 25.49 12.50 28.12
N ASP A 626 24.24 12.87 28.46
CA ASP A 626 23.12 11.94 28.42
C ASP A 626 22.79 11.54 26.97
N ASN A 627 22.75 10.23 26.74
CA ASN A 627 22.48 9.61 25.42
C ASN A 627 21.26 8.70 25.46
N THR A 628 20.49 8.72 26.52
CA THR A 628 19.43 7.75 26.79
C THR A 628 18.38 7.75 25.70
N ASN A 629 17.95 8.94 25.22
CA ASN A 629 16.96 9.03 24.17
C ASN A 629 17.52 8.60 22.80
N ALA A 630 18.80 8.87 22.53
CA ALA A 630 19.44 8.37 21.30
C ALA A 630 19.49 6.84 21.27
N LEU A 631 19.75 6.18 22.41
CA LEU A 631 19.70 4.71 22.52
C LEU A 631 18.27 4.16 22.33
N ARG A 632 17.23 4.84 22.84
CA ARG A 632 15.83 4.48 22.58
C ARG A 632 15.50 4.58 21.09
N LEU A 633 15.94 5.63 20.41
CA LEU A 633 15.78 5.82 18.96
C LEU A 633 16.51 4.74 18.14
N VAL A 634 17.73 4.36 18.52
CA VAL A 634 18.46 3.24 17.89
C VAL A 634 17.71 1.92 18.07
N ALA A 635 17.11 1.67 19.23
CA ALA A 635 16.38 0.45 19.54
C ALA A 635 15.16 0.23 18.61
N LEU A 636 14.57 1.30 18.02
CA LEU A 636 13.47 1.20 17.08
C LEU A 636 13.78 0.31 15.87
N GLN A 637 15.06 0.24 15.46
CA GLN A 637 15.49 -0.59 14.32
C GLN A 637 15.08 -2.06 14.49
N ASN A 638 15.08 -2.57 15.73
CA ASN A 638 14.83 -3.96 16.04
C ASN A 638 13.42 -4.22 16.61
N GLN A 639 12.60 -3.18 16.74
CA GLN A 639 11.24 -3.31 17.25
C GLN A 639 10.24 -3.61 16.13
N LYS A 640 9.19 -4.38 16.44
CA LYS A 640 8.13 -4.75 15.50
C LYS A 640 7.04 -3.68 15.46
N LEU A 641 7.28 -2.61 14.72
CA LEU A 641 6.49 -1.39 14.74
C LEU A 641 5.59 -1.22 13.50
N THR A 642 5.88 -1.95 12.42
CA THR A 642 5.10 -1.88 11.18
C THR A 642 4.42 -3.22 10.92
N ASN A 643 3.10 -3.30 11.11
CA ASN A 643 2.31 -4.53 10.92
C ASN A 643 2.95 -5.77 11.58
N SER A 644 3.37 -5.62 12.84
CA SER A 644 4.05 -6.68 13.64
C SER A 644 5.41 -7.14 13.09
N SER A 645 6.04 -6.34 12.23
CA SER A 645 7.37 -6.56 11.64
C SER A 645 8.30 -5.39 11.97
N THR A 646 9.62 -5.61 11.92
CA THR A 646 10.57 -4.51 11.92
C THR A 646 10.48 -3.73 10.60
N PHE A 647 11.03 -2.52 10.52
CA PHE A 647 11.05 -1.73 9.28
C PHE A 647 11.71 -2.51 8.13
N ASN A 648 12.82 -3.17 8.41
CA ASN A 648 13.54 -3.98 7.42
C ASN A 648 12.76 -5.24 7.02
N ASP A 649 12.19 -5.98 7.98
CA ASP A 649 11.40 -7.18 7.67
C ASP A 649 10.15 -6.84 6.84
N PHE A 650 9.49 -5.71 7.13
CA PHE A 650 8.34 -5.27 6.35
C PHE A 650 8.73 -4.96 4.90
N LEU A 651 9.83 -4.21 4.69
CA LEU A 651 10.34 -3.91 3.35
C LEU A 651 10.75 -5.17 2.60
N HIS A 652 11.53 -6.05 3.24
CA HIS A 652 11.93 -7.33 2.64
C HIS A 652 10.73 -8.23 2.31
N GLY A 653 9.68 -8.21 3.14
CA GLY A 653 8.44 -8.93 2.88
C GLY A 653 7.75 -8.43 1.62
N SER A 654 7.64 -7.09 1.43
CA SER A 654 7.05 -6.48 0.24
C SER A 654 7.87 -6.79 -1.03
N VAL A 655 9.21 -6.70 -0.97
CA VAL A 655 10.10 -7.03 -2.08
C VAL A 655 10.08 -8.52 -2.43
N ALA A 656 10.05 -9.40 -1.43
CA ALA A 656 9.93 -10.84 -1.66
C ALA A 656 8.59 -11.20 -2.34
N GLN A 657 7.49 -10.59 -1.90
CA GLN A 657 6.18 -10.75 -2.54
C GLN A 657 6.20 -10.28 -4.00
N LEU A 658 6.83 -9.14 -4.27
CA LEU A 658 7.03 -8.63 -5.62
C LEU A 658 7.81 -9.62 -6.50
N GLY A 659 8.90 -10.19 -5.98
CA GLY A 659 9.69 -11.20 -6.70
C GLY A 659 8.89 -12.45 -7.04
N ILE A 660 8.03 -12.92 -6.11
CA ILE A 660 7.12 -14.06 -6.35
C ILE A 660 6.13 -13.71 -7.47
N GLU A 661 5.45 -12.56 -7.38
CA GLU A 661 4.47 -12.11 -8.38
C GLU A 661 5.14 -11.93 -9.77
N THR A 662 6.36 -11.38 -9.82
CA THR A 662 7.13 -11.23 -11.08
C THR A 662 7.48 -12.57 -11.69
N ALA A 663 7.96 -13.51 -10.88
CA ALA A 663 8.31 -14.86 -11.36
C ALA A 663 7.06 -15.62 -11.85
N GLU A 664 5.94 -15.51 -11.16
CA GLU A 664 4.67 -16.11 -11.56
C GLU A 664 4.20 -15.58 -12.91
N ARG A 665 4.13 -14.25 -13.09
CA ARG A 665 3.70 -13.64 -14.36
C ARG A 665 4.67 -13.90 -15.50
N ALA A 666 5.97 -13.95 -15.23
CA ALA A 666 6.97 -14.36 -16.24
C ALA A 666 6.80 -15.82 -16.68
N SER A 667 6.51 -16.73 -15.75
CA SER A 667 6.23 -18.14 -16.04
C SER A 667 4.95 -18.32 -16.85
N GLU A 668 3.88 -17.62 -16.49
CA GLU A 668 2.62 -17.62 -17.26
C GLU A 668 2.83 -17.11 -18.68
N LYS A 669 3.52 -15.98 -18.85
CA LYS A 669 3.86 -15.42 -20.16
C LYS A 669 4.58 -16.45 -21.02
N ASN A 670 5.65 -17.06 -20.51
CA ASN A 670 6.41 -18.08 -21.23
C ASN A 670 5.55 -19.29 -21.60
N SER A 671 4.66 -19.71 -20.72
CA SER A 671 3.75 -20.85 -20.98
C SER A 671 2.78 -20.53 -22.11
N PHE A 672 2.20 -19.33 -22.13
CA PHE A 672 1.30 -18.90 -23.21
C PHE A 672 2.05 -18.70 -24.54
N GLU A 673 3.28 -18.17 -24.53
CA GLU A 673 4.12 -18.06 -25.72
C GLU A 673 4.38 -19.44 -26.38
N VAL A 674 4.72 -20.45 -25.59
CA VAL A 674 4.94 -21.81 -26.07
C VAL A 674 3.63 -22.41 -26.61
N LEU A 675 2.52 -22.25 -25.91
CA LEU A 675 1.21 -22.73 -26.35
C LEU A 675 0.79 -22.07 -27.67
N LEU A 676 0.91 -20.76 -27.76
CA LEU A 676 0.57 -20.00 -28.96
C LEU A 676 1.42 -20.44 -30.15
N THR A 677 2.73 -20.61 -29.97
CA THR A 677 3.64 -21.13 -30.99
C THR A 677 3.20 -22.51 -31.51
N ASN A 678 2.78 -23.41 -30.61
CA ASN A 678 2.28 -24.73 -30.99
C ASN A 678 0.96 -24.66 -31.79
N LEU A 679 0.03 -23.80 -31.38
CA LEU A 679 -1.24 -23.61 -32.08
C LEU A 679 -1.03 -22.94 -33.46
N GLU A 680 -0.11 -22.00 -33.57
CA GLU A 680 0.26 -21.37 -34.84
C GLU A 680 0.92 -22.37 -35.80
N ASN A 681 1.81 -23.23 -35.31
CA ASN A 681 2.39 -24.32 -36.13
C ASN A 681 1.27 -25.24 -36.61
N ARG A 682 0.32 -25.64 -35.75
CA ARG A 682 -0.82 -26.45 -36.15
C ARG A 682 -1.73 -25.75 -37.17
N ARG A 683 -1.93 -24.45 -37.03
CA ARG A 683 -2.65 -23.64 -38.03
C ARG A 683 -1.92 -23.66 -39.38
N GLN A 684 -0.59 -23.57 -39.40
CA GLN A 684 0.23 -23.67 -40.59
C GLN A 684 0.13 -25.05 -41.28
N GLU A 685 0.05 -26.13 -40.50
CA GLU A 685 -0.17 -27.48 -41.04
C GLU A 685 -1.51 -27.64 -41.75
N ILE A 686 -2.58 -26.97 -41.22
CA ILE A 686 -3.93 -27.07 -41.78
C ILE A 686 -4.18 -26.04 -42.89
N SER A 687 -3.84 -24.78 -42.63
CA SER A 687 -4.21 -23.63 -43.47
C SER A 687 -3.05 -23.08 -44.30
N GLY A 688 -1.84 -23.51 -44.01
CA GLY A 688 -0.64 -23.03 -44.70
C GLY A 688 -0.49 -23.56 -46.12
N VAL A 689 0.33 -22.90 -46.92
CA VAL A 689 0.64 -23.27 -48.29
C VAL A 689 1.91 -24.12 -48.34
N SER A 690 1.79 -25.43 -48.67
CA SER A 690 2.94 -26.24 -49.04
C SER A 690 3.28 -26.06 -50.51
N ILE A 691 4.44 -25.49 -50.82
CA ILE A 691 4.88 -25.24 -52.18
C ILE A 691 4.97 -26.55 -52.98
N GLU A 692 5.40 -27.66 -52.34
CA GLU A 692 5.49 -28.97 -52.95
C GLU A 692 4.12 -29.50 -53.38
N GLU A 693 3.11 -29.40 -52.50
CA GLU A 693 1.74 -29.80 -52.81
C GLU A 693 1.13 -28.92 -53.92
N GLU A 694 1.35 -27.61 -53.87
CA GLU A 694 0.85 -26.70 -54.91
C GLU A 694 1.53 -26.96 -56.28
N MET A 695 2.81 -27.31 -56.29
CA MET A 695 3.51 -27.73 -57.53
C MET A 695 2.93 -29.04 -58.11
N ILE A 696 2.66 -30.04 -57.26
CA ILE A 696 2.00 -31.27 -57.69
C ILE A 696 0.61 -30.98 -58.24
N ASN A 697 -0.18 -30.13 -57.58
CA ASN A 697 -1.48 -29.71 -58.04
C ASN A 697 -1.40 -28.91 -59.37
N THR A 698 -0.37 -28.08 -59.55
CA THR A 698 -0.12 -27.38 -60.83
C THR A 698 0.06 -28.37 -61.97
N ILE A 699 0.90 -29.40 -61.80
CA ILE A 699 1.11 -30.42 -62.84
C ILE A 699 -0.19 -31.18 -63.14
N ARG A 700 -0.96 -31.54 -62.11
CA ARG A 700 -2.24 -32.23 -62.26
C ARG A 700 -3.26 -31.40 -63.05
N PHE A 701 -3.43 -30.12 -62.73
CA PHE A 701 -4.35 -29.26 -63.46
C PHE A 701 -3.84 -28.85 -64.84
N GLN A 702 -2.52 -28.77 -65.05
CA GLN A 702 -1.93 -28.59 -66.37
C GLN A 702 -2.22 -29.80 -67.26
N GLN A 703 -2.14 -31.03 -66.76
CA GLN A 703 -2.52 -32.23 -67.48
C GLN A 703 -4.03 -32.25 -67.78
N ALA A 704 -4.87 -31.88 -66.83
CA ALA A 704 -6.30 -31.78 -67.01
C ALA A 704 -6.70 -30.72 -68.08
N PHE A 705 -5.98 -29.59 -68.08
CA PHE A 705 -6.14 -28.53 -69.10
C PHE A 705 -5.77 -29.08 -70.50
N GLN A 706 -4.62 -29.73 -70.66
CA GLN A 706 -4.18 -30.33 -71.93
C GLN A 706 -5.13 -31.42 -72.39
N ALA A 707 -5.62 -32.27 -71.50
CA ALA A 707 -6.63 -33.29 -71.84
C ALA A 707 -7.94 -32.73 -72.35
N SER A 708 -8.45 -31.67 -71.64
CA SER A 708 -9.66 -30.97 -72.04
C SER A 708 -9.53 -30.24 -73.38
N ALA A 709 -8.35 -29.62 -73.66
CA ALA A 709 -8.03 -29.00 -74.96
C ALA A 709 -7.98 -30.02 -76.07
N LYS A 710 -7.33 -31.17 -75.83
CA LYS A 710 -7.26 -32.28 -76.78
C LYS A 710 -8.68 -32.85 -77.07
N TYR A 711 -9.49 -33.03 -76.02
CA TYR A 711 -10.87 -33.49 -76.19
C TYR A 711 -11.69 -32.53 -77.09
N ILE A 712 -11.58 -31.21 -76.91
CA ILE A 712 -12.24 -30.19 -77.75
C ILE A 712 -11.76 -30.35 -79.20
N THR A 713 -10.44 -30.50 -79.45
CA THR A 713 -9.88 -30.70 -80.77
C THR A 713 -10.43 -31.95 -81.46
N THR A 714 -10.49 -33.08 -80.73
CA THR A 714 -11.06 -34.34 -81.23
C THR A 714 -12.53 -34.24 -81.58
N ILE A 715 -13.32 -33.61 -80.74
CA ILE A 715 -14.75 -33.32 -81.01
C ILE A 715 -14.92 -32.45 -82.28
N LYS A 716 -14.06 -31.44 -82.43
CA LYS A 716 -14.05 -30.59 -83.64
C LYS A 716 -13.71 -31.39 -84.88
N GLU A 717 -12.68 -32.20 -84.81
CA GLU A 717 -12.31 -33.10 -85.95
C GLU A 717 -13.44 -34.02 -86.31
N VAL A 718 -14.12 -34.68 -85.37
CA VAL A 718 -15.31 -35.50 -85.59
C VAL A 718 -16.48 -34.70 -86.20
N SER A 719 -16.66 -33.45 -85.70
CA SER A 719 -17.69 -32.53 -86.20
C SER A 719 -17.41 -32.17 -87.66
N ASP A 720 -16.17 -31.79 -88.00
CA ASP A 720 -15.74 -31.45 -89.34
C ASP A 720 -15.83 -32.66 -90.34
N MET A 721 -15.61 -33.83 -89.81
CA MET A 721 -15.76 -35.08 -90.56
C MET A 721 -17.23 -35.37 -90.91
N LEU A 722 -18.12 -35.18 -89.91
CA LEU A 722 -19.56 -35.34 -90.06
C LEU A 722 -20.19 -34.27 -91.00
N MET A 723 -19.64 -33.05 -91.08
CA MET A 723 -20.10 -32.02 -91.97
C MET A 723 -19.59 -32.20 -93.42
N ARG A 724 -18.64 -33.07 -93.62
CA ARG A 724 -18.13 -33.48 -95.01
C ARG A 724 -18.84 -34.70 -95.58
N ILE A 725 -19.67 -35.41 -94.80
CA ILE A 725 -20.56 -36.49 -95.23
C ILE A 725 -21.88 -35.91 -95.55
#